data_8c22be28ef05a738524e2da0dbd9dc99
#
_entry.id   8c22be28ef05a738524e2da0dbd9dc99
#
_cell.length_a   1.000
_cell.length_b   1.000
_cell.length_c   1.000
_cell.angle_alpha   90.00
_cell.angle_beta   90.00
_cell.angle_gamma   90.00
#
_symmetry.space_group_name_H-M   'P 1'
#
loop_
_entity.id
_entity.type
_entity.pdbx_description
1 polymer ?
#
loop_
_entity_poly.entity_id
_entity_poly.type
_entity_poly.pdbx_seq_one_letter_code
_entity_poly.pdbx_strand_id
1 'polypeptide(L)'
;MRTRTSLRRLQLIAVAATTVAIATACPAEPTGPSVPPVPGIAMNPQLSGGYFSMPWPNDIRRSDSGMNDWTSLPGINTDIFTEPLPPIPLLPEIVAKGQTTVNQFGRQTAVFFQANVELAAASLPAPDQTTSSGASVLLMDLATGELAPTVVVNQERADRFRPAHLLTVLPYPGHPLRSDARYAALVFDDVTSTSGDALTPSATLAQLDQPYDPSMPMTAAQHANLAGQYTDVKSAIANHTTHQLSDLVAFTVYRTQKTEREWDAIVAAMADVPTPTVNVTSTGACTPSSRDVGASMSIVKATISLPIWRNGSFPYLFEGGKVVVQPNGKAQQFGNRTAPVELMVPCSTMPAAGWPIVTHMDGTGGDEQIGTDIPIARRNGVLYGKISPLYGDGVGDAGAILSPLGFSSPRAQAEVLFYNLLNPDSIRSNPLQQAAEQLMFTKALESFSVPGAPFGQPGNVHGDASKVMITGHSQGAQTLPMIAAADPSIDGVISSSGSGGQYHTLAHSPRRLNTLSLVTNYADRLDELNPLIQVVQTVFEASDGANFANDTNFLNYTNYDDTCSVVETGLHFSRAQNLAIVPFTAPTSYGSTALDNGSVPSLPVQGNYGGTTRVSILLPGGHFNYMQNVDKSTAFQDGLFATGIATVPVGPYGYSSANCPGDRYDDPPRRFGI
;
A
#
# COMPACT_ATOMS: atom_id res chain seq x y z
N MET A 1 -14.75 25.81 21.12
CA MET A 1 -14.15 27.12 20.76
C MET A 1 -12.97 26.99 19.78
N ARG A 2 -12.49 25.79 19.44
CA ARG A 2 -11.40 25.56 18.45
C ARG A 2 -11.87 25.32 17.01
N THR A 3 -13.12 25.00 16.79
CA THR A 3 -13.74 24.76 15.45
C THR A 3 -13.90 26.03 14.58
N ARG A 4 -13.80 27.22 15.15
CA ARG A 4 -13.96 28.47 14.37
C ARG A 4 -12.70 28.89 13.59
N THR A 5 -11.53 28.35 13.90
CA THR A 5 -10.27 28.77 13.26
C THR A 5 -10.05 28.07 11.92
N SER A 6 -10.42 26.80 11.81
CA SER A 6 -10.33 26.05 10.56
C SER A 6 -11.37 26.49 9.51
N LEU A 7 -12.58 26.80 9.95
CA LEU A 7 -13.61 27.37 9.07
C LEU A 7 -13.27 28.80 8.57
N ARG A 8 -12.53 29.59 9.37
CA ARG A 8 -12.08 30.91 8.91
C ARG A 8 -11.01 30.85 7.81
N ARG A 9 -10.17 29.82 7.79
CA ARG A 9 -9.20 29.61 6.69
C ARG A 9 -9.88 29.27 5.37
N LEU A 10 -10.96 28.51 5.39
CA LEU A 10 -11.75 28.19 4.19
C LEU A 10 -12.69 29.34 3.74
N GLN A 11 -13.18 30.18 4.65
CA GLN A 11 -14.02 31.33 4.27
C GLN A 11 -13.20 32.50 3.67
N LEU A 12 -11.91 32.59 3.88
CA LEU A 12 -11.01 33.55 3.22
C LEU A 12 -10.69 33.19 1.75
N ILE A 13 -11.03 31.98 1.32
CA ILE A 13 -10.81 31.48 -0.03
C ILE A 13 -11.84 32.02 -1.05
N ALA A 14 -12.91 32.66 -0.61
CA ALA A 14 -14.04 33.05 -1.45
C ALA A 14 -13.98 34.48 -2.04
N VAL A 15 -12.94 35.28 -1.82
CA VAL A 15 -12.88 36.68 -2.32
C VAL A 15 -11.48 37.05 -2.81
N ALA A 16 -11.28 37.12 -4.07
CA ALA A 16 -10.55 38.05 -4.95
C ALA A 16 -9.93 37.36 -6.17
N ALA A 17 -10.58 37.49 -7.31
CA ALA A 17 -9.97 37.23 -8.62
C ALA A 17 -9.60 38.59 -9.24
N THR A 18 -8.32 38.87 -9.48
CA THR A 18 -7.86 39.92 -10.39
C THR A 18 -6.64 39.41 -11.16
N THR A 19 -6.78 39.33 -12.47
CA THR A 19 -5.86 38.75 -13.44
C THR A 19 -4.63 39.66 -13.65
N VAL A 20 -3.41 39.10 -13.56
CA VAL A 20 -2.20 39.68 -14.17
C VAL A 20 -1.49 38.57 -14.94
N ALA A 21 -1.46 38.70 -16.26
CA ALA A 21 -0.68 37.83 -17.14
C ALA A 21 0.77 38.33 -17.19
N ILE A 22 1.71 37.51 -16.75
CA ILE A 22 3.15 37.75 -16.94
C ILE A 22 3.67 36.67 -17.91
N ALA A 23 4.11 37.11 -19.08
CA ALA A 23 4.82 36.27 -20.02
C ALA A 23 6.26 36.07 -19.54
N THR A 24 6.65 34.85 -19.21
CA THR A 24 8.03 34.48 -18.92
C THR A 24 8.74 34.03 -20.19
N ALA A 25 9.74 34.81 -20.63
CA ALA A 25 10.66 34.42 -21.69
C ALA A 25 11.64 33.36 -21.14
N CYS A 26 11.79 32.26 -21.87
CA CYS A 26 12.85 31.27 -21.62
C CYS A 26 14.22 31.94 -21.80
N PRO A 27 15.18 31.77 -20.88
CA PRO A 27 16.55 32.16 -21.15
C PRO A 27 17.18 31.26 -22.20
N ALA A 28 17.85 31.87 -23.19
CA ALA A 28 18.61 31.14 -24.21
C ALA A 28 19.82 30.44 -23.57
N GLU A 29 20.04 29.18 -23.92
CA GLU A 29 21.24 28.45 -23.52
C GLU A 29 22.51 29.11 -24.13
N PRO A 30 23.62 29.16 -23.37
CA PRO A 30 24.89 29.66 -23.89
C PRO A 30 25.52 28.65 -24.86
N THR A 31 25.57 28.97 -26.13
CA THR A 31 26.26 28.19 -27.18
C THR A 31 27.77 28.46 -27.17
N GLY A 32 28.53 27.69 -26.36
CA GLY A 32 29.97 27.52 -26.51
C GLY A 32 30.29 26.05 -26.81
N PRO A 33 31.45 25.72 -27.43
CA PRO A 33 31.83 24.31 -27.56
C PRO A 33 32.10 23.74 -26.17
N SER A 34 31.09 23.07 -25.60
CA SER A 34 31.24 22.36 -24.34
C SER A 34 32.01 21.09 -24.59
N VAL A 35 33.13 20.91 -23.87
CA VAL A 35 33.73 19.58 -23.69
C VAL A 35 32.60 18.70 -23.12
N PRO A 36 32.31 17.55 -23.75
CA PRO A 36 31.30 16.64 -23.20
C PRO A 36 31.59 16.38 -21.72
N PRO A 37 30.60 16.44 -20.83
CA PRO A 37 30.84 16.15 -19.43
C PRO A 37 31.34 14.72 -19.29
N VAL A 38 32.34 14.50 -18.42
CA VAL A 38 32.78 13.15 -18.07
C VAL A 38 31.58 12.39 -17.47
N PRO A 39 31.17 11.24 -18.03
CA PRO A 39 30.03 10.50 -17.55
C PRO A 39 30.16 10.14 -16.06
N GLY A 40 29.14 10.38 -15.26
CA GLY A 40 29.16 10.10 -13.83
C GLY A 40 27.82 10.34 -13.13
N ILE A 41 27.78 10.00 -11.86
CA ILE A 41 26.62 10.15 -10.98
C ILE A 41 26.91 11.21 -9.92
N ALA A 42 25.92 12.06 -9.66
CA ALA A 42 26.01 13.12 -8.65
C ALA A 42 26.06 12.52 -7.23
N MET A 43 27.06 12.90 -6.46
CA MET A 43 27.16 12.64 -5.02
C MET A 43 27.67 13.91 -4.32
N ASN A 44 26.79 14.90 -4.14
CA ASN A 44 27.10 16.17 -3.51
C ASN A 44 26.61 16.19 -2.05
N PRO A 45 27.47 16.00 -1.06
CA PRO A 45 27.08 15.95 0.35
C PRO A 45 26.55 17.27 0.91
N GLN A 46 26.84 18.41 0.27
CA GLN A 46 26.29 19.72 0.69
C GLN A 46 24.80 19.84 0.40
N LEU A 47 24.22 18.90 -0.39
CA LEU A 47 22.83 18.96 -0.84
C LEU A 47 22.48 20.25 -1.60
N SER A 48 23.50 21.01 -2.02
CA SER A 48 23.37 22.15 -2.91
C SER A 48 23.34 21.66 -4.36
N GLY A 49 22.52 22.22 -5.22
CA GLY A 49 22.39 21.78 -6.62
C GLY A 49 21.16 20.92 -6.89
N GLY A 50 20.22 20.91 -5.95
CA GLY A 50 18.92 20.26 -6.10
C GLY A 50 18.78 18.96 -5.30
N TYR A 51 17.57 18.45 -5.25
CA TYR A 51 17.20 17.29 -4.43
C TYR A 51 18.02 16.05 -4.77
N PHE A 52 18.22 15.78 -6.05
CA PHE A 52 18.95 14.61 -6.54
C PHE A 52 20.46 14.84 -6.71
N SER A 53 21.01 15.98 -6.24
CA SER A 53 22.46 16.18 -6.22
C SER A 53 23.23 15.17 -5.35
N MET A 54 22.54 14.51 -4.44
CA MET A 54 22.97 13.34 -3.69
C MET A 54 21.95 12.21 -3.91
N PRO A 55 22.38 10.96 -4.07
CA PRO A 55 21.43 9.85 -4.20
C PRO A 55 20.38 9.85 -3.09
N TRP A 56 19.13 9.53 -3.43
CA TRP A 56 18.01 9.47 -2.50
C TRP A 56 17.32 8.11 -2.61
N PRO A 57 16.90 7.48 -1.48
CA PRO A 57 17.09 7.90 -0.09
C PRO A 57 18.53 7.80 0.41
N ASN A 58 18.89 8.57 1.44
CA ASN A 58 20.19 8.48 2.11
C ASN A 58 20.06 8.95 3.57
N ASP A 59 20.71 8.27 4.51
CA ASP A 59 20.66 8.60 5.93
C ASP A 59 21.25 9.99 6.26
N ILE A 60 22.08 10.58 5.38
CA ILE A 60 22.56 11.98 5.53
C ILE A 60 21.41 13.01 5.45
N ARG A 61 20.27 12.65 4.87
CA ARG A 61 19.09 13.51 4.76
C ARG A 61 18.12 13.37 5.94
N ARG A 62 18.53 12.68 6.99
CA ARG A 62 17.72 12.58 8.20
C ARG A 62 18.18 13.62 9.20
N SER A 63 17.22 14.31 9.83
CA SER A 63 17.49 15.19 10.96
C SER A 63 17.96 14.41 12.20
N ASP A 64 18.49 15.11 13.20
CA ASP A 64 18.85 14.51 14.49
C ASP A 64 17.66 13.82 15.18
N SER A 65 16.44 14.29 14.91
CA SER A 65 15.20 13.65 15.37
C SER A 65 14.79 12.41 14.53
N GLY A 66 15.55 12.08 13.49
CA GLY A 66 15.31 10.97 12.58
C GLY A 66 14.27 11.23 11.48
N MET A 67 13.76 12.46 11.35
CA MET A 67 12.82 12.81 10.28
C MET A 67 13.54 12.91 8.93
N ASN A 68 12.86 12.45 7.87
CA ASN A 68 13.34 12.61 6.50
C ASN A 68 13.20 14.06 6.05
N ASP A 69 14.15 14.57 5.25
CA ASP A 69 14.01 15.86 4.59
C ASP A 69 13.47 15.70 3.17
N TRP A 70 12.23 16.12 2.97
CA TRP A 70 11.54 16.16 1.67
C TRP A 70 11.26 17.58 1.17
N THR A 71 11.69 18.61 1.92
CA THR A 71 11.32 20.01 1.65
C THR A 71 11.86 20.55 0.33
N SER A 72 12.96 19.97 -0.16
CA SER A 72 13.58 20.35 -1.43
C SER A 72 13.17 19.43 -2.61
N LEU A 73 12.19 18.54 -2.43
CA LEU A 73 11.68 17.71 -3.52
C LEU A 73 11.18 18.61 -4.67
N PRO A 74 11.62 18.38 -5.92
CA PRO A 74 11.17 19.17 -7.07
C PRO A 74 9.65 19.16 -7.22
N GLY A 75 9.09 20.24 -7.70
CA GLY A 75 7.68 20.36 -8.06
C GLY A 75 6.71 20.60 -6.90
N ILE A 76 7.12 20.43 -5.63
CA ILE A 76 6.21 20.62 -4.48
C ILE A 76 5.88 22.09 -4.19
N ASN A 77 6.80 23.01 -4.49
CA ASN A 77 6.65 24.46 -4.18
C ASN A 77 5.95 25.24 -5.30
N THR A 78 5.38 24.58 -6.28
CA THR A 78 4.62 25.23 -7.33
C THR A 78 3.16 25.35 -6.92
N ASP A 79 2.56 26.51 -7.16
CA ASP A 79 1.15 26.78 -6.92
C ASP A 79 0.28 25.79 -7.72
N ILE A 80 -0.58 25.07 -7.01
CA ILE A 80 -1.24 23.90 -7.57
C ILE A 80 -2.61 24.21 -8.13
N PHE A 81 -3.27 25.23 -7.60
CA PHE A 81 -4.61 25.61 -8.01
C PHE A 81 -4.58 26.88 -8.85
N THR A 82 -4.86 26.73 -10.14
CA THR A 82 -5.25 27.82 -11.02
C THR A 82 -6.73 27.65 -11.35
N GLU A 83 -7.55 28.62 -10.92
CA GLU A 83 -8.98 28.71 -11.20
C GLU A 83 -9.83 27.44 -10.86
N PRO A 84 -10.92 27.55 -10.11
CA PRO A 84 -11.48 28.80 -9.55
C PRO A 84 -11.00 29.11 -8.13
N LEU A 85 -10.04 28.36 -7.57
CA LEU A 85 -9.51 28.57 -6.22
C LEU A 85 -8.20 29.40 -6.28
N PRO A 86 -7.95 30.26 -5.28
CA PRO A 86 -6.65 30.92 -5.16
C PRO A 86 -5.54 29.89 -5.01
N PRO A 87 -4.30 30.20 -5.46
CA PRO A 87 -3.17 29.29 -5.31
C PRO A 87 -2.93 29.00 -3.81
N ILE A 88 -3.21 27.77 -3.42
CA ILE A 88 -2.97 27.29 -2.06
C ILE A 88 -1.75 26.39 -2.11
N PRO A 89 -0.70 26.66 -1.32
CA PRO A 89 0.48 25.80 -1.23
C PRO A 89 0.17 24.50 -0.46
N LEU A 90 -0.80 23.73 -0.96
CA LEU A 90 -1.31 22.55 -0.28
C LEU A 90 -0.27 21.43 -0.23
N LEU A 91 0.41 21.19 -1.35
CA LEU A 91 1.40 20.11 -1.45
C LEU A 91 2.61 20.32 -0.52
N PRO A 92 3.21 21.53 -0.38
CA PRO A 92 4.25 21.78 0.62
C PRO A 92 3.80 21.46 2.05
N GLU A 93 2.56 21.84 2.43
CA GLU A 93 2.03 21.55 3.77
C GLU A 93 1.83 20.05 4.00
N ILE A 94 1.33 19.32 3.00
CA ILE A 94 1.16 17.86 3.05
C ILE A 94 2.52 17.15 3.17
N VAL A 95 3.49 17.55 2.37
CA VAL A 95 4.85 16.98 2.40
C VAL A 95 5.51 17.26 3.75
N ALA A 96 5.43 18.50 4.26
CA ALA A 96 5.96 18.86 5.57
C ALA A 96 5.32 18.05 6.71
N LYS A 97 4.02 17.80 6.62
CA LYS A 97 3.33 16.92 7.59
C LYS A 97 3.76 15.46 7.45
N GLY A 98 3.89 14.97 6.24
CA GLY A 98 4.38 13.61 5.95
C GLY A 98 5.75 13.35 6.58
N GLN A 99 6.66 14.33 6.54
CA GLN A 99 7.98 14.24 7.19
C GLN A 99 7.89 14.00 8.71
N THR A 100 6.86 14.51 9.38
CA THR A 100 6.64 14.31 10.82
C THR A 100 5.92 12.99 11.12
N THR A 101 5.35 12.35 10.10
CA THR A 101 4.61 11.10 10.22
C THR A 101 5.54 9.89 10.14
N VAL A 102 6.57 9.95 9.31
CA VAL A 102 7.56 8.87 9.12
C VAL A 102 8.96 9.35 9.48
N ASN A 103 9.75 8.46 10.05
CA ASN A 103 11.11 8.76 10.51
C ASN A 103 12.22 7.96 9.81
N GLN A 104 11.88 7.16 8.82
CA GLN A 104 12.78 6.31 8.03
C GLN A 104 12.23 6.17 6.61
N PHE A 105 12.98 5.51 5.72
CA PHE A 105 12.62 5.41 4.31
C PHE A 105 11.73 4.20 4.02
N GLY A 106 11.10 4.21 2.84
CA GLY A 106 10.17 3.16 2.45
C GLY A 106 10.86 1.81 2.20
N ARG A 107 10.10 0.74 2.38
CA ARG A 107 10.51 -0.65 2.09
C ARG A 107 10.24 -1.05 0.64
N GLN A 108 9.31 -0.34 -0.01
CA GLN A 108 8.81 -0.62 -1.36
C GLN A 108 9.01 0.58 -2.29
N THR A 109 9.84 1.54 -1.87
CA THR A 109 10.03 2.79 -2.59
C THR A 109 11.38 2.85 -3.32
N ALA A 110 11.41 3.64 -4.40
CA ALA A 110 12.55 3.72 -5.29
C ALA A 110 13.75 4.46 -4.69
N VAL A 111 14.93 4.04 -5.12
CA VAL A 111 16.20 4.76 -4.97
C VAL A 111 16.49 5.52 -6.26
N PHE A 112 17.01 6.73 -6.16
CA PHE A 112 17.27 7.61 -7.29
C PHE A 112 18.74 8.06 -7.31
N PHE A 113 19.35 7.99 -8.50
CA PHE A 113 20.69 8.47 -8.78
C PHE A 113 20.65 9.42 -9.98
N GLN A 114 21.14 10.65 -9.83
CA GLN A 114 21.21 11.62 -10.92
C GLN A 114 22.47 11.43 -11.73
N ALA A 115 22.35 10.95 -12.95
CA ALA A 115 23.46 10.96 -13.92
C ALA A 115 23.54 12.30 -14.64
N ASN A 116 24.74 12.66 -15.12
CA ASN A 116 24.97 13.86 -15.92
C ASN A 116 24.93 13.58 -17.44
N VAL A 117 24.70 12.34 -17.83
CA VAL A 117 24.56 11.85 -19.20
C VAL A 117 23.42 10.86 -19.30
N GLU A 118 22.91 10.65 -20.51
CA GLU A 118 21.95 9.59 -20.79
C GLU A 118 22.63 8.22 -20.68
N LEU A 119 21.99 7.30 -19.92
CA LEU A 119 22.52 5.96 -19.70
C LEU A 119 21.97 4.97 -20.74
N ALA A 120 22.85 4.07 -21.19
CA ALA A 120 22.48 3.01 -22.12
C ALA A 120 21.58 1.98 -21.44
N ALA A 121 20.34 1.83 -21.88
CA ALA A 121 19.40 0.86 -21.31
C ALA A 121 19.94 -0.58 -21.32
N ALA A 122 20.77 -0.94 -22.33
CA ALA A 122 21.39 -2.26 -22.45
C ALA A 122 22.45 -2.55 -21.37
N SER A 123 22.96 -1.52 -20.68
CA SER A 123 23.92 -1.67 -19.57
C SER A 123 23.23 -1.81 -18.21
N LEU A 124 21.92 -1.66 -18.14
CA LEU A 124 21.14 -1.82 -16.93
C LEU A 124 20.67 -3.28 -16.80
N PRO A 125 20.71 -3.86 -15.59
CA PRO A 125 20.31 -5.24 -15.39
C PRO A 125 18.79 -5.41 -15.52
N ALA A 126 18.37 -6.50 -16.16
CA ALA A 126 16.97 -6.92 -16.12
C ALA A 126 16.58 -7.39 -14.70
N PRO A 127 15.30 -7.36 -14.30
CA PRO A 127 14.90 -7.68 -12.93
C PRO A 127 15.40 -9.02 -12.38
N ASP A 128 15.44 -10.06 -13.21
CA ASP A 128 15.96 -11.39 -12.86
C ASP A 128 17.49 -11.46 -12.74
N GLN A 129 18.20 -10.45 -13.21
CA GLN A 129 19.66 -10.32 -13.12
C GLN A 129 20.10 -9.54 -11.89
N THR A 130 19.24 -8.72 -11.29
CA THR A 130 19.60 -7.80 -10.19
C THR A 130 19.98 -8.52 -8.90
N THR A 131 19.70 -9.80 -8.76
CA THR A 131 20.13 -10.66 -7.65
C THR A 131 21.45 -11.40 -7.94
N SER A 132 22.07 -11.17 -9.10
CA SER A 132 23.42 -11.64 -9.41
C SER A 132 24.46 -10.75 -8.75
N SER A 133 25.46 -11.33 -8.09
CA SER A 133 26.56 -10.59 -7.44
C SER A 133 27.44 -9.77 -8.40
N GLY A 134 27.31 -9.97 -9.70
CA GLY A 134 27.98 -9.21 -10.75
C GLY A 134 27.08 -8.26 -11.53
N ALA A 135 25.88 -7.95 -11.04
CA ALA A 135 25.01 -6.99 -11.73
C ALA A 135 25.55 -5.56 -11.61
N SER A 136 25.40 -4.77 -12.68
CA SER A 136 25.89 -3.38 -12.76
C SER A 136 25.23 -2.41 -11.77
N VAL A 137 24.05 -2.79 -11.25
CA VAL A 137 23.30 -2.06 -10.20
C VAL A 137 22.78 -3.07 -9.18
N LEU A 138 23.07 -2.86 -7.90
CA LEU A 138 22.68 -3.74 -6.80
C LEU A 138 21.93 -2.99 -5.71
N LEU A 139 20.96 -3.64 -5.10
CA LEU A 139 20.31 -3.23 -3.84
C LEU A 139 20.55 -4.34 -2.81
N MET A 140 21.33 -4.07 -1.78
CA MET A 140 21.85 -5.08 -0.86
C MET A 140 21.47 -4.78 0.58
N ASP A 141 21.00 -5.77 1.31
CA ASP A 141 20.87 -5.74 2.77
C ASP A 141 22.26 -5.81 3.42
N LEU A 142 22.67 -4.78 4.14
CA LEU A 142 24.01 -4.69 4.73
C LEU A 142 24.25 -5.66 5.90
N ALA A 143 23.18 -6.21 6.48
CA ALA A 143 23.33 -7.15 7.60
C ALA A 143 23.48 -8.59 7.14
N THR A 144 22.86 -8.95 6.01
CA THR A 144 22.85 -10.34 5.52
C THR A 144 23.67 -10.53 4.23
N GLY A 145 23.93 -9.45 3.48
CA GLY A 145 24.51 -9.50 2.14
C GLY A 145 23.52 -9.95 1.06
N GLU A 146 22.24 -10.14 1.42
CA GLU A 146 21.20 -10.55 0.48
C GLU A 146 20.90 -9.44 -0.53
N LEU A 147 20.84 -9.82 -1.80
CA LEU A 147 20.51 -8.92 -2.91
C LEU A 147 19.01 -8.92 -3.13
N ALA A 148 18.39 -7.74 -3.03
CA ALA A 148 16.98 -7.56 -3.31
C ALA A 148 16.74 -7.52 -4.83
N PRO A 149 15.74 -8.22 -5.36
CA PRO A 149 15.33 -8.07 -6.75
C PRO A 149 14.80 -6.66 -6.98
N THR A 150 15.18 -6.04 -8.10
CA THR A 150 14.82 -4.65 -8.41
C THR A 150 14.43 -4.46 -9.86
N VAL A 151 13.67 -3.40 -10.12
CA VAL A 151 13.47 -2.81 -11.45
C VAL A 151 14.43 -1.63 -11.57
N VAL A 152 15.30 -1.65 -12.58
CA VAL A 152 16.29 -0.59 -12.82
C VAL A 152 15.95 0.11 -14.12
N VAL A 153 15.67 1.42 -14.06
CA VAL A 153 15.21 2.22 -15.20
C VAL A 153 15.94 3.57 -15.22
N ASN A 154 16.33 4.01 -16.42
CA ASN A 154 16.82 5.36 -16.65
C ASN A 154 15.69 6.24 -17.15
N GLN A 155 15.37 7.33 -16.44
CA GLN A 155 14.44 8.36 -16.87
C GLN A 155 15.18 9.37 -17.76
N GLU A 156 14.97 9.31 -19.06
CA GLU A 156 15.70 10.12 -20.06
C GLU A 156 15.31 11.59 -20.02
N ARG A 157 14.03 11.89 -19.79
CA ARG A 157 13.48 13.25 -19.90
C ARG A 157 13.16 13.85 -18.56
N ALA A 158 13.45 15.13 -18.41
CA ALA A 158 13.00 15.88 -17.24
C ALA A 158 11.48 16.06 -17.26
N ASP A 159 10.90 16.02 -16.09
CA ASP A 159 9.54 16.50 -15.82
C ASP A 159 9.55 17.44 -14.60
N ARG A 160 8.38 17.83 -14.14
CA ARG A 160 8.25 18.75 -13.01
C ARG A 160 8.89 18.23 -11.72
N PHE A 161 8.90 16.92 -11.50
CA PHE A 161 9.35 16.28 -10.27
C PHE A 161 10.71 15.62 -10.41
N ARG A 162 11.20 15.46 -11.63
CA ARG A 162 12.41 14.70 -11.96
C ARG A 162 13.30 15.48 -12.91
N PRO A 163 14.63 15.50 -12.67
CA PRO A 163 15.59 15.89 -13.72
C PRO A 163 15.66 14.83 -14.82
N ALA A 164 16.25 15.19 -15.96
CA ALA A 164 16.63 14.20 -16.97
C ALA A 164 17.73 13.27 -16.44
N HIS A 165 17.88 12.09 -17.03
CA HIS A 165 18.91 11.11 -16.75
C HIS A 165 18.90 10.64 -15.27
N LEU A 166 17.69 10.43 -14.72
CA LEU A 166 17.52 9.92 -13.38
C LEU A 166 17.46 8.38 -13.40
N LEU A 167 18.51 7.73 -12.94
CA LEU A 167 18.53 6.28 -12.71
C LEU A 167 17.68 5.97 -11.49
N THR A 168 16.69 5.11 -11.68
CA THR A 168 15.74 4.70 -10.64
C THR A 168 15.90 3.20 -10.36
N VAL A 169 16.04 2.84 -9.09
CA VAL A 169 16.15 1.45 -8.62
C VAL A 169 14.99 1.20 -7.67
N LEU A 170 13.96 0.51 -8.14
CA LEU A 170 12.75 0.19 -7.37
C LEU A 170 12.83 -1.27 -6.89
N PRO A 171 12.65 -1.59 -5.60
CA PRO A 171 12.42 -2.96 -5.17
C PRO A 171 11.35 -3.62 -6.04
N TYR A 172 11.60 -4.85 -6.50
CA TYR A 172 10.66 -5.49 -7.42
C TYR A 172 9.27 -5.59 -6.80
N PRO A 173 8.21 -5.20 -7.52
CA PRO A 173 6.85 -5.14 -6.98
C PRO A 173 6.41 -6.45 -6.32
N GLY A 174 6.09 -6.37 -5.02
CA GLY A 174 5.75 -7.52 -4.19
C GLY A 174 6.92 -8.16 -3.43
N HIS A 175 8.12 -7.58 -3.51
CA HIS A 175 9.28 -7.97 -2.73
C HIS A 175 9.71 -6.82 -1.79
N PRO A 176 8.94 -6.52 -0.73
CA PRO A 176 9.28 -5.46 0.19
C PRO A 176 10.61 -5.74 0.89
N LEU A 177 11.45 -4.74 1.02
CA LEU A 177 12.70 -4.83 1.79
C LEU A 177 12.39 -5.18 3.25
N ARG A 178 13.36 -5.75 3.97
CA ARG A 178 13.19 -6.05 5.39
C ARG A 178 12.87 -4.79 6.20
N SER A 179 12.05 -4.94 7.20
CA SER A 179 11.66 -3.90 8.15
C SER A 179 12.84 -3.52 9.04
N ASP A 180 12.99 -2.23 9.34
CA ASP A 180 14.04 -1.67 10.22
C ASP A 180 15.47 -2.12 9.85
N ALA A 181 15.76 -2.32 8.56
CA ALA A 181 17.03 -2.83 8.05
C ALA A 181 17.80 -1.74 7.29
N ARG A 182 19.14 -1.87 7.21
CA ARG A 182 19.97 -0.97 6.42
C ARG A 182 20.29 -1.59 5.07
N TYR A 183 20.05 -0.82 4.03
CA TYR A 183 20.31 -1.20 2.65
C TYR A 183 21.35 -0.29 2.01
N ALA A 184 22.17 -0.86 1.13
CA ALA A 184 23.01 -0.13 0.20
C ALA A 184 22.50 -0.32 -1.22
N ALA A 185 22.29 0.78 -1.97
CA ALA A 185 22.19 0.73 -3.42
C ALA A 185 23.53 1.14 -4.03
N LEU A 186 24.04 0.32 -4.95
CA LEU A 186 25.38 0.42 -5.54
C LEU A 186 25.25 0.51 -7.06
N VAL A 187 26.03 1.39 -7.67
CA VAL A 187 26.14 1.52 -9.14
C VAL A 187 27.63 1.36 -9.51
N PHE A 188 27.89 0.45 -10.46
CA PHE A 188 29.23 0.13 -10.92
C PHE A 188 29.50 0.67 -12.34
N ASP A 189 30.75 0.69 -12.77
CA ASP A 189 31.22 1.24 -14.05
C ASP A 189 30.81 0.42 -15.27
N ASP A 190 30.22 -0.77 -15.08
CA ASP A 190 29.52 -1.53 -16.11
C ASP A 190 28.27 -0.80 -16.64
N VAL A 191 27.72 0.16 -15.87
CA VAL A 191 26.72 1.10 -16.39
C VAL A 191 27.40 2.11 -17.29
N THR A 192 26.97 2.18 -18.55
CA THR A 192 27.58 3.04 -19.57
C THR A 192 26.64 4.14 -20.05
N SER A 193 27.20 5.20 -20.62
CA SER A 193 26.45 6.20 -21.36
C SER A 193 25.94 5.63 -22.70
N THR A 194 25.00 6.31 -23.35
CA THR A 194 24.54 5.96 -24.71
C THR A 194 25.66 6.08 -25.77
N SER A 195 26.75 6.80 -25.50
CA SER A 195 27.97 6.80 -26.34
C SER A 195 28.88 5.60 -26.11
N GLY A 196 28.59 4.76 -25.12
CA GLY A 196 29.39 3.59 -24.75
C GLY A 196 30.50 3.87 -23.75
N ASP A 197 30.59 5.09 -23.21
CA ASP A 197 31.59 5.45 -22.23
C ASP A 197 31.18 4.93 -20.83
N ALA A 198 32.13 4.32 -20.10
CA ALA A 198 31.94 3.92 -18.71
C ALA A 198 31.71 5.13 -17.80
N LEU A 199 30.92 4.96 -16.74
CA LEU A 199 30.74 5.98 -15.73
C LEU A 199 32.01 6.10 -14.88
N THR A 200 32.37 7.34 -14.55
CA THR A 200 33.52 7.62 -13.67
C THR A 200 33.09 7.65 -12.22
N PRO A 201 33.88 7.05 -11.29
CA PRO A 201 33.63 7.15 -9.86
C PRO A 201 33.48 8.59 -9.39
N SER A 202 32.51 8.84 -8.52
CA SER A 202 32.31 10.17 -7.96
C SER A 202 33.54 10.62 -7.18
N ALA A 203 33.98 11.88 -7.38
CA ALA A 203 35.09 12.46 -6.62
C ALA A 203 34.87 12.44 -5.10
N THR A 204 33.63 12.40 -4.65
CA THR A 204 33.27 12.26 -3.23
C THR A 204 33.82 10.95 -2.64
N LEU A 205 33.84 9.84 -3.39
CA LEU A 205 34.34 8.55 -2.90
C LEU A 205 35.79 8.65 -2.43
N ALA A 206 36.66 9.32 -3.22
CA ALA A 206 38.05 9.50 -2.86
C ALA A 206 38.25 10.35 -1.58
N GLN A 207 37.30 11.26 -1.30
CA GLN A 207 37.33 12.09 -0.09
C GLN A 207 36.92 11.29 1.16
N LEU A 208 36.03 10.30 1.02
CA LEU A 208 35.55 9.49 2.14
C LEU A 208 36.60 8.52 2.71
N ASP A 209 37.65 8.22 1.96
CA ASP A 209 38.82 7.44 2.43
C ASP A 209 39.87 8.29 3.13
N GLN A 210 39.76 9.61 3.10
CA GLN A 210 40.70 10.52 3.75
C GLN A 210 40.12 10.99 5.09
N PRO A 211 41.00 11.37 6.05
CA PRO A 211 40.56 12.13 7.22
C PRO A 211 39.82 13.41 6.79
N TYR A 212 38.81 13.82 7.56
CA TYR A 212 38.10 15.07 7.28
C TYR A 212 39.07 16.27 7.22
N ASP A 213 38.95 17.06 6.16
CA ASP A 213 39.62 18.33 5.97
C ASP A 213 38.54 19.43 5.78
N PRO A 214 38.65 20.60 6.49
CA PRO A 214 37.70 21.70 6.34
C PRO A 214 37.56 22.27 4.92
N SER A 215 38.46 21.99 3.99
CA SER A 215 38.36 22.35 2.57
C SER A 215 37.47 21.43 1.76
N MET A 216 37.05 20.28 2.31
CA MET A 216 36.13 19.36 1.65
C MET A 216 34.75 20.03 1.49
N PRO A 217 34.01 19.73 0.40
CA PRO A 217 32.68 20.28 0.15
C PRO A 217 31.59 19.57 1.01
N MET A 218 31.86 19.43 2.31
CA MET A 218 30.94 18.82 3.28
C MET A 218 31.32 19.20 4.70
N THR A 219 30.39 19.10 5.64
CA THR A 219 30.67 19.31 7.06
C THR A 219 31.33 18.08 7.68
N ALA A 220 31.99 18.26 8.83
CA ALA A 220 32.59 17.12 9.57
C ALA A 220 31.54 16.02 9.92
N ALA A 221 30.30 16.40 10.25
CA ALA A 221 29.22 15.46 10.55
C ALA A 221 28.79 14.68 9.30
N GLN A 222 28.66 15.36 8.16
CA GLN A 222 28.34 14.72 6.87
C GLN A 222 29.46 13.76 6.45
N HIS A 223 30.73 14.17 6.59
CA HIS A 223 31.86 13.32 6.30
C HIS A 223 31.87 12.08 7.19
N ALA A 224 31.73 12.23 8.50
CA ALA A 224 31.73 11.09 9.44
C ALA A 224 30.60 10.09 9.12
N ASN A 225 29.40 10.59 8.79
CA ASN A 225 28.26 9.75 8.41
C ASN A 225 28.54 8.99 7.11
N LEU A 226 28.94 9.69 6.04
CA LEU A 226 29.20 9.08 4.73
C LEU A 226 30.42 8.17 4.74
N ALA A 227 31.48 8.49 5.46
CA ALA A 227 32.66 7.62 5.63
C ALA A 227 32.29 6.32 6.36
N GLY A 228 31.39 6.39 7.34
CA GLY A 228 30.81 5.21 7.99
C GLY A 228 30.02 4.36 7.00
N GLN A 229 29.11 4.98 6.22
CA GLN A 229 28.38 4.29 5.16
C GLN A 229 29.33 3.64 4.13
N TYR A 230 30.36 4.37 3.71
CA TYR A 230 31.33 3.88 2.73
C TYR A 230 32.14 2.70 3.27
N THR A 231 32.44 2.68 4.57
CA THR A 231 33.10 1.54 5.22
C THR A 231 32.23 0.28 5.16
N ASP A 232 30.94 0.41 5.42
CA ASP A 232 29.99 -0.69 5.29
C ASP A 232 29.90 -1.18 3.83
N VAL A 233 29.84 -0.24 2.87
CA VAL A 233 29.81 -0.54 1.43
C VAL A 233 31.10 -1.27 0.98
N LYS A 234 32.29 -0.83 1.41
CA LYS A 234 33.57 -1.54 1.12
C LYS A 234 33.51 -2.99 1.59
N SER A 235 33.02 -3.21 2.81
CA SER A 235 32.84 -4.56 3.36
C SER A 235 31.84 -5.37 2.56
N ALA A 236 30.72 -4.77 2.18
CA ALA A 236 29.67 -5.42 1.41
C ALA A 236 30.15 -5.84 0.02
N ILE A 237 30.86 -4.97 -0.70
CA ILE A 237 31.45 -5.28 -2.01
C ILE A 237 32.44 -6.45 -1.88
N ALA A 238 33.37 -6.38 -0.94
CA ALA A 238 34.40 -7.40 -0.77
C ALA A 238 33.84 -8.79 -0.43
N ASN A 239 32.72 -8.86 0.30
CA ASN A 239 32.20 -10.12 0.82
C ASN A 239 31.06 -10.71 -0.02
N HIS A 240 30.32 -9.88 -0.77
CA HIS A 240 29.05 -10.31 -1.36
C HIS A 240 28.91 -10.02 -2.86
N THR A 241 29.91 -9.39 -3.50
CA THR A 241 29.88 -9.12 -4.94
C THR A 241 31.08 -9.68 -5.66
N THR A 242 31.03 -9.71 -7.00
CA THR A 242 32.20 -10.03 -7.86
C THR A 242 32.96 -8.78 -8.30
N HIS A 243 32.41 -7.58 -8.02
CA HIS A 243 33.06 -6.31 -8.33
C HIS A 243 34.21 -5.98 -7.39
N GLN A 244 35.12 -5.14 -7.89
CA GLN A 244 36.15 -4.53 -7.08
C GLN A 244 35.69 -3.16 -6.57
N LEU A 245 36.26 -2.65 -5.49
CA LEU A 245 35.95 -1.32 -4.98
C LEU A 245 36.21 -0.22 -6.02
N SER A 246 37.21 -0.41 -6.90
CA SER A 246 37.54 0.50 -8.00
C SER A 246 36.41 0.66 -9.02
N ASP A 247 35.52 -0.32 -9.13
CA ASP A 247 34.43 -0.36 -10.10
C ASP A 247 33.22 0.45 -9.60
N LEU A 248 33.21 0.81 -8.30
CA LEU A 248 32.12 1.55 -7.69
C LEU A 248 32.07 3.00 -8.17
N VAL A 249 30.99 3.38 -8.84
CA VAL A 249 30.71 4.75 -9.33
C VAL A 249 30.04 5.60 -8.29
N ALA A 250 28.98 5.08 -7.67
CA ALA A 250 28.17 5.77 -6.67
C ALA A 250 27.46 4.78 -5.75
N PHE A 251 27.10 5.27 -4.56
CA PHE A 251 26.29 4.50 -3.62
C PHE A 251 25.33 5.39 -2.82
N THR A 252 24.38 4.74 -2.19
CA THR A 252 23.60 5.32 -1.09
C THR A 252 23.33 4.25 -0.04
N VAL A 253 23.29 4.67 1.23
CA VAL A 253 22.88 3.81 2.35
C VAL A 253 21.76 4.47 3.09
N TYR A 254 20.74 3.68 3.41
CA TYR A 254 19.56 4.14 4.13
C TYR A 254 18.95 3.04 4.99
N ARG A 255 18.17 3.44 5.98
CA ARG A 255 17.41 2.53 6.83
C ARG A 255 15.94 2.53 6.44
N THR A 256 15.37 1.35 6.27
CA THR A 256 13.93 1.16 6.05
C THR A 256 13.13 1.37 7.33
N GLN A 257 11.89 1.83 7.20
CA GLN A 257 11.01 2.03 8.35
C GLN A 257 10.56 0.69 8.96
N LYS A 258 10.26 0.73 10.27
CA LYS A 258 9.54 -0.34 10.96
C LYS A 258 8.05 -0.19 10.69
N THR A 259 7.56 -0.80 9.61
CA THR A 259 6.17 -0.65 9.13
C THR A 259 5.15 -1.24 10.09
N GLU A 260 5.51 -2.27 10.83
CA GLU A 260 4.63 -3.01 11.75
C GLU A 260 4.38 -2.27 13.08
N ARG A 261 5.16 -1.22 13.38
CA ARG A 261 5.20 -0.56 14.70
C ARG A 261 3.83 -0.13 15.22
N GLU A 262 3.05 0.55 14.39
CA GLU A 262 1.73 1.05 14.80
C GLU A 262 0.72 -0.09 14.91
N TRP A 263 0.79 -1.08 14.02
CA TRP A 263 -0.08 -2.26 14.07
C TRP A 263 0.22 -3.11 15.30
N ASP A 264 1.47 -3.44 15.57
CA ASP A 264 1.90 -4.17 16.76
C ASP A 264 1.42 -3.48 18.03
N ALA A 265 1.50 -2.15 18.07
CA ALA A 265 1.05 -1.36 19.21
C ALA A 265 -0.48 -1.43 19.40
N ILE A 266 -1.26 -1.43 18.32
CA ILE A 266 -2.71 -1.62 18.38
C ILE A 266 -3.04 -3.02 18.89
N VAL A 267 -2.43 -4.06 18.32
CA VAL A 267 -2.66 -5.46 18.74
C VAL A 267 -2.30 -5.65 20.22
N ALA A 268 -1.16 -5.10 20.65
CA ALA A 268 -0.77 -5.15 22.05
C ALA A 268 -1.74 -4.40 22.98
N ALA A 269 -2.35 -3.31 22.52
CA ALA A 269 -3.34 -2.57 23.30
C ALA A 269 -4.72 -3.28 23.33
N MET A 270 -5.09 -4.01 22.28
CA MET A 270 -6.32 -4.81 22.23
C MET A 270 -6.37 -5.85 23.35
N ALA A 271 -5.24 -6.40 23.79
CA ALA A 271 -5.19 -7.36 24.88
C ALA A 271 -5.66 -6.77 26.23
N ASP A 272 -5.64 -5.45 26.39
CA ASP A 272 -6.10 -4.77 27.62
C ASP A 272 -7.59 -4.35 27.51
N VAL A 273 -8.20 -4.49 26.35
CA VAL A 273 -9.60 -4.10 26.12
C VAL A 273 -10.48 -5.35 26.16
N PRO A 274 -11.58 -5.33 26.91
CA PRO A 274 -12.54 -6.44 26.87
C PRO A 274 -13.02 -6.71 25.45
N THR A 275 -13.18 -7.99 25.10
CA THR A 275 -13.78 -8.37 23.82
C THR A 275 -15.14 -7.70 23.67
N PRO A 276 -15.37 -6.95 22.59
CA PRO A 276 -16.62 -6.24 22.39
C PRO A 276 -17.81 -7.21 22.29
N THR A 277 -18.97 -6.78 22.79
CA THR A 277 -20.20 -7.54 22.68
C THR A 277 -20.99 -7.10 21.45
N VAL A 278 -21.47 -8.06 20.69
CA VAL A 278 -22.44 -7.81 19.60
C VAL A 278 -23.82 -7.62 20.23
N ASN A 279 -24.34 -6.39 20.19
CA ASN A 279 -25.61 -6.01 20.76
C ASN A 279 -26.73 -6.19 19.71
N VAL A 280 -27.47 -7.28 19.80
CA VAL A 280 -28.57 -7.57 18.85
C VAL A 280 -29.70 -6.54 19.04
N THR A 281 -30.08 -5.88 17.94
CA THR A 281 -31.16 -4.89 17.90
C THR A 281 -32.46 -5.46 17.31
N SER A 282 -32.32 -6.40 16.38
CA SER A 282 -33.46 -7.14 15.83
C SER A 282 -33.06 -8.47 15.26
N THR A 283 -33.97 -9.45 15.28
CA THR A 283 -33.79 -10.77 14.68
C THR A 283 -34.89 -10.97 13.66
N GLY A 284 -34.52 -11.23 12.40
CA GLY A 284 -35.49 -11.55 11.33
C GLY A 284 -36.01 -12.98 11.48
N ALA A 285 -37.10 -13.27 10.78
CA ALA A 285 -37.62 -14.65 10.67
C ALA A 285 -36.69 -15.50 9.81
N CYS A 286 -36.67 -16.81 10.03
CA CYS A 286 -36.07 -17.76 9.12
C CYS A 286 -36.73 -17.73 7.75
N THR A 287 -36.02 -17.34 6.72
CA THR A 287 -36.49 -17.23 5.35
C THR A 287 -35.62 -18.11 4.43
N PRO A 288 -36.21 -18.76 3.39
CA PRO A 288 -35.45 -19.46 2.39
C PRO A 288 -34.43 -18.52 1.73
N SER A 289 -33.17 -18.97 1.61
CA SER A 289 -32.14 -18.25 0.88
C SER A 289 -32.39 -18.35 -0.62
N SER A 290 -32.45 -17.21 -1.32
CA SER A 290 -32.55 -17.18 -2.79
C SER A 290 -31.26 -17.65 -3.48
N ARG A 291 -30.16 -17.74 -2.75
CA ARG A 291 -28.81 -18.01 -3.26
C ARG A 291 -28.27 -19.39 -2.84
N ASP A 292 -28.58 -19.82 -1.62
CA ASP A 292 -28.22 -21.13 -1.12
C ASP A 292 -29.46 -22.04 -1.17
N VAL A 293 -29.68 -22.71 -2.31
CA VAL A 293 -30.86 -23.53 -2.56
C VAL A 293 -31.04 -24.56 -1.44
N GLY A 294 -32.24 -24.56 -0.84
CA GLY A 294 -32.59 -25.47 0.27
C GLY A 294 -32.15 -25.00 1.66
N ALA A 295 -31.50 -23.86 1.78
CA ALA A 295 -31.16 -23.26 3.06
C ALA A 295 -32.19 -22.25 3.51
N SER A 296 -32.39 -22.12 4.82
CA SER A 296 -33.15 -21.07 5.48
C SER A 296 -32.26 -20.35 6.46
N MET A 297 -32.32 -19.03 6.44
CA MET A 297 -31.45 -18.17 7.23
C MET A 297 -32.21 -16.99 7.85
N SER A 298 -31.72 -16.49 8.96
CA SER A 298 -32.20 -15.29 9.64
C SER A 298 -31.16 -14.19 9.54
N ILE A 299 -31.61 -12.97 9.20
CA ILE A 299 -30.79 -11.76 9.30
C ILE A 299 -30.95 -11.17 10.70
N VAL A 300 -29.85 -10.97 11.38
CA VAL A 300 -29.77 -10.33 12.70
C VAL A 300 -29.09 -8.98 12.54
N LYS A 301 -29.80 -7.91 12.87
CA LYS A 301 -29.22 -6.57 12.95
C LYS A 301 -28.68 -6.34 14.35
N ALA A 302 -27.48 -5.78 14.41
CA ALA A 302 -26.81 -5.53 15.68
C ALA A 302 -25.90 -4.30 15.60
N THR A 303 -25.36 -3.92 16.74
CA THR A 303 -24.30 -2.92 16.84
C THR A 303 -23.16 -3.46 17.67
N ILE A 304 -21.95 -2.92 17.45
CA ILE A 304 -20.76 -3.25 18.21
C ILE A 304 -20.02 -1.97 18.58
N SER A 305 -19.53 -1.88 19.82
CA SER A 305 -18.70 -0.75 20.27
C SER A 305 -17.23 -1.10 20.14
N LEU A 306 -16.52 -0.38 19.28
CA LEU A 306 -15.13 -0.66 18.89
C LEU A 306 -14.20 0.48 19.33
N PRO A 307 -13.00 0.19 19.82
CA PRO A 307 -12.03 1.21 20.20
C PRO A 307 -11.57 2.05 19.00
N ILE A 308 -11.37 3.34 19.25
CA ILE A 308 -10.72 4.28 18.32
C ILE A 308 -9.26 4.43 18.74
N TRP A 309 -8.34 4.02 17.86
CA TRP A 309 -6.89 4.08 18.08
C TRP A 309 -6.25 5.35 17.50
N ARG A 310 -7.04 6.23 16.91
CA ARG A 310 -6.61 7.45 16.22
C ARG A 310 -6.93 8.68 17.06
N ASN A 311 -5.96 9.57 17.23
CA ASN A 311 -6.14 10.83 17.95
C ASN A 311 -6.97 11.84 17.16
N GLY A 312 -7.48 12.85 17.83
CA GLY A 312 -8.24 13.95 17.21
C GLY A 312 -9.71 13.61 17.04
N SER A 313 -10.35 14.23 16.06
CA SER A 313 -11.80 14.14 15.86
C SER A 313 -12.15 13.66 14.46
N PHE A 314 -13.09 12.71 14.38
CA PHE A 314 -13.70 12.28 13.12
C PHE A 314 -14.25 13.50 12.35
N PRO A 315 -14.09 13.58 11.02
CA PRO A 315 -13.62 12.54 10.09
C PRO A 315 -12.12 12.61 9.74
N TYR A 316 -11.29 13.34 10.46
CA TYR A 316 -9.84 13.45 10.27
C TYR A 316 -9.40 14.01 8.90
N LEU A 317 -10.20 14.87 8.27
CA LEU A 317 -9.95 15.34 6.90
C LEU A 317 -8.61 16.08 6.78
N PHE A 318 -8.30 16.99 7.72
CA PHE A 318 -7.08 17.80 7.68
C PHE A 318 -6.17 17.60 8.89
N GLU A 319 -6.70 17.17 10.03
CA GLU A 319 -6.00 17.09 11.30
C GLU A 319 -6.37 15.81 12.06
N GLY A 320 -5.48 15.36 12.96
CA GLY A 320 -5.67 14.13 13.72
C GLY A 320 -5.53 12.88 12.86
N GLY A 321 -6.05 11.77 13.34
CA GLY A 321 -6.02 10.48 12.64
C GLY A 321 -4.77 9.66 12.92
N LYS A 322 -3.80 10.14 13.70
CA LYS A 322 -2.56 9.43 14.00
C LYS A 322 -2.75 8.36 15.07
N VAL A 323 -2.20 7.17 14.87
CA VAL A 323 -1.99 6.19 15.94
C VAL A 323 -0.85 6.67 16.83
N VAL A 324 -1.11 6.80 18.12
CA VAL A 324 -0.11 7.25 19.10
C VAL A 324 0.42 6.03 19.87
N VAL A 325 1.67 5.68 19.63
CA VAL A 325 2.36 4.60 20.35
C VAL A 325 2.95 5.18 21.64
N GLN A 326 2.52 4.65 22.77
CA GLN A 326 2.97 5.05 24.09
C GLN A 326 4.36 4.47 24.43
N PRO A 327 5.06 4.98 25.46
CA PRO A 327 6.37 4.43 25.89
C PRO A 327 6.36 2.96 26.26
N ASN A 328 5.21 2.41 26.66
CA ASN A 328 5.03 0.99 26.95
C ASN A 328 4.85 0.12 25.72
N GLY A 329 4.95 0.68 24.50
CA GLY A 329 4.81 -0.02 23.23
C GLY A 329 3.35 -0.25 22.79
N LYS A 330 2.34 0.20 23.55
CA LYS A 330 0.92 0.02 23.21
C LYS A 330 0.34 1.27 22.58
N ALA A 331 -0.66 1.09 21.71
CA ALA A 331 -1.41 2.22 21.15
C ALA A 331 -2.32 2.85 22.21
N GLN A 332 -2.44 4.18 22.14
CA GLN A 332 -3.39 4.91 22.98
C GLN A 332 -4.80 4.80 22.40
N GLN A 333 -5.77 4.43 23.23
CA GLN A 333 -7.18 4.51 22.88
C GLN A 333 -7.71 5.94 23.10
N PHE A 334 -8.49 6.45 22.12
CA PHE A 334 -9.06 7.81 22.15
C PHE A 334 -10.59 7.84 22.31
N GLY A 335 -11.21 6.70 22.48
CA GLY A 335 -12.65 6.55 22.64
C GLY A 335 -13.14 5.27 21.99
N ASN A 336 -14.45 5.23 21.77
CA ASN A 336 -15.12 4.13 21.07
C ASN A 336 -16.02 4.68 19.96
N ARG A 337 -16.19 3.87 18.93
CA ARG A 337 -17.18 4.06 17.87
C ARG A 337 -18.21 2.94 17.96
N THR A 338 -19.47 3.26 17.82
CA THR A 338 -20.52 2.25 17.61
C THR A 338 -20.68 2.01 16.12
N ALA A 339 -20.34 0.80 15.67
CA ALA A 339 -20.50 0.39 14.28
C ALA A 339 -21.75 -0.48 14.11
N PRO A 340 -22.53 -0.29 13.04
CA PRO A 340 -23.59 -1.22 12.67
C PRO A 340 -22.97 -2.50 12.11
N VAL A 341 -23.62 -3.63 12.41
CA VAL A 341 -23.24 -4.95 11.90
C VAL A 341 -24.50 -5.75 11.57
N GLU A 342 -24.43 -6.60 10.56
CA GLU A 342 -25.44 -7.62 10.30
C GLU A 342 -24.82 -9.02 10.39
N LEU A 343 -25.60 -9.95 10.95
CA LEU A 343 -25.24 -11.36 10.98
C LEU A 343 -26.26 -12.16 10.18
N MET A 344 -25.80 -13.18 9.49
CA MET A 344 -26.65 -14.19 8.90
C MET A 344 -26.46 -15.48 9.67
N VAL A 345 -27.53 -15.95 10.30
CA VAL A 345 -27.55 -17.14 11.15
C VAL A 345 -28.33 -18.25 10.43
N PRO A 346 -27.74 -19.43 10.18
CA PRO A 346 -28.48 -20.55 9.61
C PRO A 346 -29.62 -21.03 10.54
N CYS A 347 -30.75 -21.39 9.94
CA CYS A 347 -31.90 -21.97 10.64
C CYS A 347 -31.92 -23.52 10.58
N SER A 348 -30.90 -24.14 10.02
CA SER A 348 -30.68 -25.59 10.08
C SER A 348 -30.13 -25.98 11.46
N THR A 349 -30.08 -27.27 11.76
CA THR A 349 -29.52 -27.75 13.03
C THR A 349 -28.07 -27.33 13.19
N MET A 350 -27.78 -26.62 14.27
CA MET A 350 -26.43 -26.16 14.57
C MET A 350 -25.52 -27.34 14.97
N PRO A 351 -24.27 -27.40 14.49
CA PRO A 351 -23.26 -28.33 14.98
C PRO A 351 -23.04 -28.17 16.49
N ALA A 352 -22.64 -29.24 17.15
CA ALA A 352 -22.40 -29.19 18.61
C ALA A 352 -21.30 -28.21 19.04
N ALA A 353 -20.31 -27.97 18.16
CA ALA A 353 -19.23 -26.99 18.39
C ALA A 353 -19.68 -25.53 18.08
N GLY A 354 -20.85 -25.32 17.51
CA GLY A 354 -21.29 -24.03 16.96
C GLY A 354 -21.13 -23.94 15.45
N TRP A 355 -21.50 -22.80 14.88
CA TRP A 355 -21.28 -22.51 13.46
C TRP A 355 -19.86 -22.04 13.20
N PRO A 356 -19.14 -22.56 12.18
CA PRO A 356 -17.92 -21.92 11.69
C PRO A 356 -18.16 -20.43 11.46
N ILE A 357 -17.19 -19.59 11.77
CA ILE A 357 -17.30 -18.14 11.71
C ILE A 357 -16.69 -17.64 10.41
N VAL A 358 -17.44 -16.79 9.70
CA VAL A 358 -16.94 -16.06 8.53
C VAL A 358 -17.25 -14.58 8.71
N THR A 359 -16.26 -13.73 8.74
CA THR A 359 -16.46 -12.27 8.76
C THR A 359 -16.12 -11.66 7.41
N HIS A 360 -16.83 -10.57 7.06
CA HIS A 360 -16.63 -9.87 5.81
C HIS A 360 -16.58 -8.37 6.01
N MET A 361 -15.71 -7.72 5.21
CA MET A 361 -15.66 -6.29 5.06
C MET A 361 -15.65 -5.91 3.58
N ASP A 362 -16.58 -5.02 3.21
CA ASP A 362 -16.71 -4.54 1.84
C ASP A 362 -15.63 -3.53 1.42
N GLY A 363 -15.69 -3.17 0.14
CA GLY A 363 -14.94 -2.08 -0.46
C GLY A 363 -15.44 -0.69 -0.04
N THR A 364 -14.80 0.33 -0.57
CA THR A 364 -15.07 1.74 -0.29
C THR A 364 -16.54 2.12 -0.55
N GLY A 365 -17.17 2.68 0.49
CA GLY A 365 -18.57 3.08 0.43
C GLY A 365 -19.58 1.93 0.46
N GLY A 366 -19.11 0.72 0.82
CA GLY A 366 -19.98 -0.38 1.20
C GLY A 366 -20.59 -0.15 2.59
N ASP A 367 -21.47 -1.07 3.01
CA ASP A 367 -22.14 -1.03 4.29
C ASP A 367 -22.15 -2.42 4.97
N GLU A 368 -22.87 -2.55 6.08
CA GLU A 368 -23.02 -3.81 6.80
C GLU A 368 -24.13 -4.71 6.24
N GLN A 369 -24.94 -4.24 5.30
CA GLN A 369 -26.13 -4.97 4.86
C GLN A 369 -25.78 -6.26 4.08
N ILE A 370 -26.30 -7.37 4.56
CA ILE A 370 -26.06 -8.69 3.94
C ILE A 370 -27.07 -8.99 2.82
N GLY A 371 -28.27 -8.41 2.90
CA GLY A 371 -29.41 -8.74 2.03
C GLY A 371 -29.19 -8.45 0.55
N THR A 372 -28.45 -7.39 0.22
CA THR A 372 -28.24 -6.92 -1.16
C THR A 372 -26.95 -7.43 -1.77
N ASP A 373 -26.00 -7.92 -0.97
CA ASP A 373 -24.68 -8.33 -1.44
C ASP A 373 -24.67 -9.73 -2.02
N ILE A 374 -23.81 -9.90 -3.01
CA ILE A 374 -23.38 -11.22 -3.46
C ILE A 374 -22.29 -11.69 -2.51
N PRO A 375 -22.45 -12.87 -1.86
CA PRO A 375 -21.45 -13.37 -0.93
C PRO A 375 -20.15 -13.66 -1.66
N ILE A 376 -19.01 -13.39 -0.99
CA ILE A 376 -17.71 -13.79 -1.50
C ILE A 376 -17.51 -15.30 -1.39
N ALA A 377 -18.20 -15.94 -0.42
CA ALA A 377 -18.27 -17.39 -0.23
C ALA A 377 -19.66 -17.80 0.23
N ARG A 378 -19.91 -19.11 0.37
CA ARG A 378 -21.20 -19.63 0.83
C ARG A 378 -21.48 -19.20 2.27
N ARG A 379 -22.75 -18.80 2.53
CA ARG A 379 -23.23 -18.36 3.84
C ARG A 379 -23.95 -19.46 4.60
N ASN A 380 -24.46 -20.47 3.89
CA ASN A 380 -25.13 -21.60 4.53
C ASN A 380 -24.16 -22.46 5.32
N GLY A 381 -24.55 -22.80 6.56
CA GLY A 381 -23.73 -23.63 7.44
C GLY A 381 -22.58 -22.88 8.13
N VAL A 382 -22.63 -21.56 8.14
CA VAL A 382 -21.68 -20.70 8.87
C VAL A 382 -22.42 -19.56 9.57
N LEU A 383 -21.88 -19.07 10.68
CA LEU A 383 -22.23 -17.78 11.25
C LEU A 383 -21.49 -16.71 10.44
N TYR A 384 -22.21 -16.06 9.53
CA TYR A 384 -21.63 -15.04 8.67
C TYR A 384 -21.91 -13.67 9.27
N GLY A 385 -20.85 -12.87 9.46
CA GLY A 385 -20.97 -11.51 10.00
C GLY A 385 -20.38 -10.49 9.04
N LYS A 386 -21.06 -9.36 8.87
CA LYS A 386 -20.60 -8.23 8.08
C LYS A 386 -20.56 -6.97 8.93
N ILE A 387 -19.46 -6.24 8.82
CA ILE A 387 -19.27 -4.94 9.44
C ILE A 387 -19.08 -3.88 8.36
N SER A 388 -19.62 -2.68 8.59
CA SER A 388 -19.42 -1.55 7.68
C SER A 388 -17.94 -1.18 7.60
N PRO A 389 -17.35 -1.02 6.40
CA PRO A 389 -15.99 -0.54 6.25
C PRO A 389 -15.85 0.89 6.80
N LEU A 390 -14.66 1.29 7.12
CA LEU A 390 -14.40 2.62 7.64
C LEU A 390 -14.93 3.69 6.65
N TYR A 391 -15.72 4.64 7.17
CA TYR A 391 -16.50 5.66 6.44
C TYR A 391 -17.71 5.13 5.64
N GLY A 392 -17.99 3.84 5.65
CA GLY A 392 -19.19 3.28 5.01
C GLY A 392 -20.49 3.69 5.71
N ASP A 393 -20.47 3.85 7.02
CA ASP A 393 -21.60 4.28 7.86
C ASP A 393 -21.74 5.82 7.97
N GLY A 394 -20.91 6.58 7.22
CA GLY A 394 -21.00 8.03 7.12
C GLY A 394 -19.65 8.75 7.15
N VAL A 395 -19.70 9.99 6.69
CA VAL A 395 -18.50 10.85 6.50
C VAL A 395 -18.52 12.10 7.41
N GLY A 396 -19.50 12.21 8.29
CA GLY A 396 -19.67 13.36 9.19
C GLY A 396 -19.71 14.69 8.45
N ASP A 397 -19.15 15.73 9.06
CA ASP A 397 -19.13 17.08 8.51
C ASP A 397 -18.26 17.23 7.23
N ALA A 398 -17.44 16.23 6.89
CA ALA A 398 -16.63 16.27 5.67
C ALA A 398 -17.50 16.33 4.41
N GLY A 399 -18.72 15.78 4.43
CA GLY A 399 -19.64 15.85 3.30
C GLY A 399 -19.94 17.29 2.85
N ALA A 400 -20.08 18.22 3.78
CA ALA A 400 -20.30 19.64 3.50
C ALA A 400 -19.09 20.32 2.84
N ILE A 401 -17.87 19.83 3.10
CA ILE A 401 -16.63 20.34 2.53
C ILE A 401 -16.36 19.70 1.16
N LEU A 402 -16.56 18.40 1.05
CA LEU A 402 -16.18 17.62 -0.15
C LEU A 402 -17.18 17.77 -1.30
N SER A 403 -18.49 17.98 -1.01
CA SER A 403 -19.50 18.13 -2.05
C SER A 403 -19.25 19.32 -2.99
N PRO A 404 -18.90 20.53 -2.52
CA PRO A 404 -18.55 21.66 -3.39
C PRO A 404 -17.29 21.42 -4.24
N LEU A 405 -16.42 20.48 -3.81
CA LEU A 405 -15.21 20.09 -4.54
C LEU A 405 -15.45 18.99 -5.58
N GLY A 406 -16.73 18.62 -5.82
CA GLY A 406 -17.13 17.63 -6.81
C GLY A 406 -17.32 16.20 -6.27
N PHE A 407 -17.05 15.95 -4.98
CA PHE A 407 -17.26 14.64 -4.33
C PHE A 407 -18.64 14.60 -3.69
N SER A 408 -19.69 14.50 -4.50
CA SER A 408 -21.08 14.63 -4.04
C SER A 408 -21.71 13.32 -3.55
N SER A 409 -21.18 12.15 -3.95
CA SER A 409 -21.71 10.87 -3.49
C SER A 409 -21.05 10.41 -2.18
N PRO A 410 -21.79 9.72 -1.29
CA PRO A 410 -21.22 9.15 -0.06
C PRO A 410 -19.99 8.29 -0.32
N ARG A 411 -20.00 7.50 -1.39
CA ARG A 411 -18.86 6.65 -1.79
C ARG A 411 -17.62 7.47 -2.17
N ALA A 412 -17.78 8.53 -2.99
CA ALA A 412 -16.67 9.38 -3.37
C ALA A 412 -16.07 10.10 -2.15
N GLN A 413 -16.92 10.52 -1.21
CA GLN A 413 -16.49 11.14 0.05
C GLN A 413 -15.75 10.14 0.95
N ALA A 414 -16.26 8.92 1.08
CA ALA A 414 -15.60 7.85 1.82
C ALA A 414 -14.23 7.52 1.22
N GLU A 415 -14.10 7.50 -0.11
CA GLU A 415 -12.82 7.28 -0.81
C GLU A 415 -11.79 8.35 -0.48
N VAL A 416 -12.19 9.64 -0.59
CA VAL A 416 -11.29 10.77 -0.24
C VAL A 416 -10.86 10.71 1.22
N LEU A 417 -11.74 10.30 2.13
CA LEU A 417 -11.41 10.21 3.55
C LEU A 417 -10.56 8.99 3.89
N PHE A 418 -10.79 7.86 3.25
CA PHE A 418 -10.00 6.65 3.51
C PHE A 418 -8.58 6.76 2.94
N TYR A 419 -8.46 7.17 1.67
CA TYR A 419 -7.18 7.44 0.99
C TYR A 419 -6.81 8.93 1.11
N ASN A 420 -6.80 9.45 2.31
CA ASN A 420 -6.76 10.88 2.59
C ASN A 420 -5.37 11.50 2.35
N LEU A 421 -5.07 11.82 1.11
CA LEU A 421 -3.83 12.50 0.72
C LEU A 421 -3.67 13.90 1.35
N LEU A 422 -4.77 14.53 1.83
CA LEU A 422 -4.73 15.82 2.52
C LEU A 422 -4.22 15.70 3.96
N ASN A 423 -4.18 14.48 4.50
CA ASN A 423 -3.77 14.23 5.87
C ASN A 423 -2.90 12.95 5.98
N PRO A 424 -1.56 13.08 5.90
CA PRO A 424 -0.63 11.96 6.00
C PRO A 424 -0.81 11.06 7.23
N ASP A 425 -1.17 11.62 8.39
CA ASP A 425 -1.46 10.82 9.58
C ASP A 425 -2.70 9.95 9.40
N SER A 426 -3.72 10.49 8.73
CA SER A 426 -4.98 9.78 8.49
C SER A 426 -4.81 8.66 7.45
N ILE A 427 -4.19 8.94 6.29
CA ILE A 427 -3.99 7.91 5.25
C ILE A 427 -3.15 6.74 5.76
N ARG A 428 -2.13 7.02 6.60
CA ARG A 428 -1.29 6.00 7.24
C ARG A 428 -2.08 5.12 8.21
N SER A 429 -3.06 5.68 8.91
CA SER A 429 -3.72 5.03 10.06
C SER A 429 -5.13 4.50 9.77
N ASN A 430 -5.77 4.93 8.68
CA ASN A 430 -7.12 4.47 8.34
C ASN A 430 -7.19 2.96 8.13
N PRO A 431 -6.30 2.32 7.33
CA PRO A 431 -6.35 0.87 7.17
C PRO A 431 -6.01 0.13 8.47
N LEU A 432 -5.15 0.67 9.32
CA LEU A 432 -4.84 0.08 10.64
C LEU A 432 -6.08 0.06 11.55
N GLN A 433 -6.82 1.18 11.60
CA GLN A 433 -8.08 1.27 12.35
C GLN A 433 -9.11 0.27 11.80
N GLN A 434 -9.22 0.17 10.47
CA GLN A 434 -10.15 -0.75 9.83
C GLN A 434 -9.81 -2.22 10.11
N ALA A 435 -8.54 -2.58 10.03
CA ALA A 435 -8.07 -3.92 10.39
C ALA A 435 -8.40 -4.26 11.85
N ALA A 436 -8.16 -3.29 12.75
CA ALA A 436 -8.49 -3.42 14.17
C ALA A 436 -9.98 -3.65 14.40
N GLU A 437 -10.84 -2.93 13.70
CA GLU A 437 -12.30 -3.07 13.81
C GLU A 437 -12.76 -4.45 13.34
N GLN A 438 -12.26 -4.93 12.19
CA GLN A 438 -12.62 -6.27 11.70
C GLN A 438 -12.07 -7.38 12.61
N LEU A 439 -10.83 -7.25 13.09
CA LEU A 439 -10.26 -8.21 14.04
C LEU A 439 -11.09 -8.31 15.32
N MET A 440 -11.42 -7.17 15.93
CA MET A 440 -12.23 -7.16 17.15
C MET A 440 -13.66 -7.64 16.92
N PHE A 441 -14.24 -7.37 15.75
CA PHE A 441 -15.53 -7.94 15.37
C PHE A 441 -15.46 -9.46 15.21
N THR A 442 -14.41 -9.98 14.59
CA THR A 442 -14.18 -11.43 14.48
C THR A 442 -14.07 -12.07 15.87
N LYS A 443 -13.28 -11.49 16.77
CA LYS A 443 -13.20 -11.94 18.18
C LYS A 443 -14.53 -11.87 18.93
N ALA A 444 -15.35 -10.87 18.63
CA ALA A 444 -16.69 -10.77 19.21
C ALA A 444 -17.60 -11.92 18.75
N LEU A 445 -17.46 -12.40 17.50
CA LEU A 445 -18.22 -13.54 17.00
C LEU A 445 -17.73 -14.89 17.58
N GLU A 446 -16.47 -15.02 17.94
CA GLU A 446 -15.95 -16.20 18.65
C GLU A 446 -16.62 -16.38 20.03
N SER A 447 -17.00 -15.29 20.68
CA SER A 447 -17.72 -15.26 21.97
C SER A 447 -19.23 -15.00 21.84
N PHE A 448 -19.75 -14.88 20.62
CA PHE A 448 -21.16 -14.61 20.37
C PHE A 448 -22.04 -15.75 20.84
N SER A 449 -23.09 -15.42 21.59
CA SER A 449 -24.07 -16.39 22.05
C SER A 449 -25.42 -15.70 22.28
N VAL A 450 -26.45 -16.19 21.62
CA VAL A 450 -27.82 -15.64 21.71
C VAL A 450 -28.86 -16.76 21.78
N PRO A 451 -30.05 -16.51 22.38
CA PRO A 451 -31.12 -17.51 22.44
C PRO A 451 -31.48 -18.07 21.05
N GLY A 452 -31.51 -19.38 20.91
CA GLY A 452 -31.70 -20.05 19.61
C GLY A 452 -33.13 -20.18 19.13
N ALA A 453 -34.13 -19.89 19.98
CA ALA A 453 -35.56 -20.05 19.60
C ALA A 453 -35.93 -19.29 18.32
N PRO A 454 -35.49 -18.05 18.06
CA PRO A 454 -35.74 -17.36 16.80
C PRO A 454 -35.20 -18.07 15.55
N PHE A 455 -34.19 -18.94 15.72
CA PHE A 455 -33.49 -19.69 14.66
C PHE A 455 -33.93 -21.17 14.62
N GLY A 456 -34.96 -21.53 15.38
CA GLY A 456 -35.43 -22.93 15.49
C GLY A 456 -34.46 -23.86 16.23
N GLN A 457 -33.55 -23.31 17.05
CA GLN A 457 -32.58 -24.09 17.81
C GLN A 457 -33.03 -24.31 19.27
N PRO A 458 -32.78 -25.50 19.86
CA PRO A 458 -33.19 -25.80 21.24
C PRO A 458 -32.33 -25.10 22.32
N GLY A 459 -31.13 -24.65 21.98
CA GLY A 459 -30.18 -23.97 22.84
C GLY A 459 -29.73 -22.65 22.26
N ASN A 460 -28.70 -22.03 22.84
CA ASN A 460 -28.12 -20.81 22.28
C ASN A 460 -27.41 -21.08 20.95
N VAL A 461 -27.55 -20.15 20.01
CA VAL A 461 -26.73 -20.09 18.81
C VAL A 461 -25.41 -19.43 19.16
N HIS A 462 -24.31 -20.03 18.72
CA HIS A 462 -22.96 -19.53 18.94
C HIS A 462 -22.02 -19.87 17.78
N GLY A 463 -20.88 -19.18 17.72
CA GLY A 463 -19.79 -19.47 16.77
C GLY A 463 -18.90 -20.60 17.26
N ASP A 464 -18.23 -21.26 16.31
CA ASP A 464 -17.12 -22.21 16.57
C ASP A 464 -15.78 -21.47 16.40
N ALA A 465 -15.19 -21.08 17.54
CA ALA A 465 -13.92 -20.35 17.56
C ALA A 465 -12.71 -21.17 17.05
N SER A 466 -12.89 -22.46 16.79
CA SER A 466 -11.86 -23.31 16.16
C SER A 466 -11.93 -23.32 14.62
N LYS A 467 -12.89 -22.58 14.04
CA LYS A 467 -13.12 -22.52 12.59
C LYS A 467 -13.45 -21.09 12.19
N VAL A 468 -12.42 -20.30 11.94
CA VAL A 468 -12.53 -18.85 11.67
C VAL A 468 -11.94 -18.50 10.30
N MET A 469 -12.73 -17.86 9.46
CA MET A 469 -12.28 -17.32 8.18
C MET A 469 -12.65 -15.84 8.07
N ILE A 470 -11.74 -15.05 7.52
CA ILE A 470 -11.97 -13.64 7.21
C ILE A 470 -12.04 -13.43 5.71
N THR A 471 -12.91 -12.53 5.30
CA THR A 471 -13.07 -12.20 3.88
C THR A 471 -13.16 -10.69 3.68
N GLY A 472 -12.81 -10.23 2.49
CA GLY A 472 -12.90 -8.82 2.15
C GLY A 472 -12.82 -8.55 0.66
N HIS A 473 -13.37 -7.42 0.28
CA HIS A 473 -13.35 -6.92 -1.08
C HIS A 473 -12.73 -5.53 -1.12
N SER A 474 -11.87 -5.24 -2.14
CA SER A 474 -11.33 -3.91 -2.39
C SER A 474 -10.67 -3.30 -1.13
N GLN A 475 -11.17 -2.19 -0.58
CA GLN A 475 -10.73 -1.58 0.67
C GLN A 475 -10.69 -2.59 1.84
N GLY A 476 -11.70 -3.46 1.95
CA GLY A 476 -11.73 -4.52 2.97
C GLY A 476 -10.66 -5.58 2.75
N ALA A 477 -10.35 -5.90 1.50
CA ALA A 477 -9.36 -6.93 1.16
C ALA A 477 -7.92 -6.54 1.50
N GLN A 478 -7.55 -5.26 1.37
CA GLN A 478 -6.18 -4.80 1.59
C GLN A 478 -5.72 -4.92 3.06
N THR A 479 -6.66 -5.00 4.01
CA THR A 479 -6.35 -5.08 5.44
C THR A 479 -6.27 -6.52 5.97
N LEU A 480 -6.73 -7.51 5.21
CA LEU A 480 -6.77 -8.91 5.65
C LEU A 480 -5.40 -9.50 6.04
N PRO A 481 -4.29 -9.19 5.32
CA PRO A 481 -2.98 -9.70 5.73
C PRO A 481 -2.56 -9.26 7.12
N MET A 482 -2.86 -8.02 7.52
CA MET A 482 -2.55 -7.50 8.86
C MET A 482 -3.30 -8.30 9.92
N ILE A 483 -4.57 -8.61 9.66
CA ILE A 483 -5.42 -9.38 10.60
C ILE A 483 -4.90 -10.81 10.72
N ALA A 484 -4.65 -11.47 9.58
CA ALA A 484 -4.16 -12.85 9.56
C ALA A 484 -2.76 -13.00 10.18
N ALA A 485 -1.89 -11.98 10.04
CA ALA A 485 -0.58 -11.97 10.69
C ALA A 485 -0.66 -11.77 12.22
N ALA A 486 -1.70 -11.08 12.70
CA ALA A 486 -1.87 -10.78 14.13
C ALA A 486 -2.61 -11.87 14.90
N ASP A 487 -3.41 -12.68 14.23
CA ASP A 487 -4.30 -13.66 14.87
C ASP A 487 -4.16 -15.07 14.30
N PRO A 488 -3.42 -15.95 14.98
CA PRO A 488 -3.22 -17.32 14.52
C PRO A 488 -4.49 -18.20 14.57
N SER A 489 -5.59 -17.74 15.15
CA SER A 489 -6.89 -18.45 15.11
C SER A 489 -7.59 -18.30 13.76
N ILE A 490 -7.10 -17.46 12.87
CA ILE A 490 -7.63 -17.31 11.51
C ILE A 490 -7.16 -18.48 10.63
N ASP A 491 -8.05 -19.40 10.29
CA ASP A 491 -7.75 -20.58 9.47
C ASP A 491 -7.60 -20.25 7.98
N GLY A 492 -8.31 -19.21 7.52
CA GLY A 492 -8.28 -18.84 6.11
C GLY A 492 -8.71 -17.43 5.78
N VAL A 493 -8.28 -16.99 4.61
CA VAL A 493 -8.53 -15.68 4.05
C VAL A 493 -9.07 -15.81 2.63
N ILE A 494 -10.16 -15.11 2.30
CA ILE A 494 -10.57 -14.88 0.91
C ILE A 494 -10.56 -13.38 0.64
N SER A 495 -9.68 -12.97 -0.26
CA SER A 495 -9.49 -11.59 -0.71
C SER A 495 -9.97 -11.43 -2.15
N SER A 496 -10.63 -10.35 -2.45
CA SER A 496 -10.97 -9.97 -3.82
C SER A 496 -10.52 -8.55 -4.10
N SER A 497 -9.77 -8.37 -5.18
CA SER A 497 -9.15 -7.09 -5.54
C SER A 497 -8.35 -6.48 -4.38
N GLY A 498 -7.63 -7.36 -3.64
CA GLY A 498 -6.65 -6.93 -2.64
C GLY A 498 -5.53 -6.13 -3.29
N SER A 499 -5.02 -5.16 -2.58
CA SER A 499 -4.03 -4.23 -3.11
C SER A 499 -2.80 -4.11 -2.22
N GLY A 500 -1.63 -4.04 -2.87
CA GLY A 500 -0.34 -3.72 -2.26
C GLY A 500 0.45 -2.80 -3.18
N GLY A 501 1.39 -2.01 -2.64
CA GLY A 501 2.11 -1.01 -3.41
C GLY A 501 1.15 0.04 -3.98
N GLN A 502 0.64 0.91 -3.13
CA GLN A 502 -0.38 1.92 -3.52
C GLN A 502 0.10 2.86 -4.64
N TYR A 503 1.40 2.96 -4.86
CA TYR A 503 1.96 3.71 -5.99
C TYR A 503 1.44 3.20 -7.35
N HIS A 504 1.15 1.91 -7.50
CA HIS A 504 0.51 1.38 -8.72
C HIS A 504 -0.92 1.93 -8.89
N THR A 505 -1.72 1.89 -7.82
CA THR A 505 -3.08 2.45 -7.86
C THR A 505 -3.04 3.95 -8.16
N LEU A 506 -2.13 4.69 -7.52
CA LEU A 506 -1.95 6.12 -7.75
C LEU A 506 -1.50 6.44 -9.18
N ALA A 507 -0.69 5.58 -9.80
CA ALA A 507 -0.17 5.76 -11.14
C ALA A 507 -1.13 5.32 -12.26
N HIS A 508 -1.90 4.25 -12.05
CA HIS A 508 -2.62 3.58 -13.14
C HIS A 508 -4.14 3.58 -12.99
N SER A 509 -4.69 3.76 -11.77
CA SER A 509 -6.15 3.80 -11.62
C SER A 509 -6.74 5.10 -12.18
N PRO A 510 -7.73 5.04 -13.07
CA PRO A 510 -8.43 6.23 -13.53
C PRO A 510 -9.10 7.01 -12.39
N ARG A 511 -9.39 6.36 -11.28
CA ARG A 511 -9.99 6.97 -10.09
C ARG A 511 -9.02 7.79 -9.23
N ARG A 512 -7.71 7.60 -9.40
CA ARG A 512 -6.68 8.42 -8.73
C ARG A 512 -6.92 9.92 -8.86
N LEU A 513 -7.53 10.32 -9.99
CA LEU A 513 -7.88 11.71 -10.25
C LEU A 513 -8.80 12.31 -9.18
N ASN A 514 -9.57 11.49 -8.46
CA ASN A 514 -10.44 11.97 -7.40
C ASN A 514 -9.64 12.47 -6.19
N THR A 515 -8.60 11.76 -5.79
CA THR A 515 -7.77 12.12 -4.63
C THR A 515 -6.52 12.90 -5.02
N LEU A 516 -5.81 12.47 -6.08
CA LEU A 516 -4.63 13.19 -6.55
C LEU A 516 -4.97 14.53 -7.19
N SER A 517 -6.11 14.67 -7.87
CA SER A 517 -6.52 15.96 -8.45
C SER A 517 -6.75 17.04 -7.40
N LEU A 518 -7.19 16.66 -6.19
CA LEU A 518 -7.26 17.59 -5.06
C LEU A 518 -5.90 18.14 -4.63
N VAL A 519 -4.86 17.36 -4.86
CA VAL A 519 -3.51 17.66 -4.38
C VAL A 519 -2.62 18.20 -5.50
N THR A 520 -2.84 17.77 -6.73
CA THR A 520 -1.88 18.01 -7.81
C THR A 520 -2.42 18.79 -9.02
N ASN A 521 -3.70 18.93 -9.25
CA ASN A 521 -4.29 19.59 -10.44
C ASN A 521 -3.46 19.43 -11.74
N TYR A 522 -2.93 18.20 -12.02
CA TYR A 522 -1.96 17.98 -13.10
C TYR A 522 -2.59 17.38 -14.34
N ALA A 523 -2.26 18.01 -15.48
CA ALA A 523 -2.40 17.42 -16.81
C ALA A 523 -1.36 16.31 -17.06
N ASP A 524 -0.21 16.36 -16.37
CA ASP A 524 0.86 15.39 -16.57
C ASP A 524 0.60 14.11 -15.77
N ARG A 525 0.77 12.97 -16.42
CA ARG A 525 0.62 11.66 -15.78
C ARG A 525 1.80 11.42 -14.84
N LEU A 526 1.51 11.30 -13.55
CA LEU A 526 2.47 10.77 -12.60
C LEU A 526 2.52 9.25 -12.82
N ASP A 527 3.70 8.73 -13.12
CA ASP A 527 3.95 7.29 -13.16
C ASP A 527 4.39 6.76 -11.78
N GLU A 528 4.48 5.44 -11.64
CA GLU A 528 4.87 4.81 -10.38
C GLU A 528 6.28 5.14 -9.91
N LEU A 529 7.17 5.51 -10.82
CA LEU A 529 8.55 5.91 -10.51
C LEU A 529 8.67 7.40 -10.16
N ASN A 530 7.55 8.13 -10.13
CA ASN A 530 7.57 9.55 -9.79
C ASN A 530 7.92 9.74 -8.30
N PRO A 531 8.91 10.58 -7.96
CA PRO A 531 9.35 10.78 -6.58
C PRO A 531 8.25 11.21 -5.62
N LEU A 532 7.27 12.00 -6.07
CA LEU A 532 6.12 12.37 -5.25
C LEU A 532 5.26 11.15 -4.89
N ILE A 533 5.01 10.28 -5.87
CA ILE A 533 4.27 9.02 -5.66
C ILE A 533 5.02 8.13 -4.66
N GLN A 534 6.36 8.08 -4.76
CA GLN A 534 7.21 7.31 -3.85
C GLN A 534 7.19 7.87 -2.41
N VAL A 535 7.11 9.18 -2.25
CA VAL A 535 6.91 9.83 -0.92
C VAL A 535 5.55 9.44 -0.34
N VAL A 536 4.47 9.47 -1.13
CA VAL A 536 3.14 9.04 -0.68
C VAL A 536 3.16 7.56 -0.27
N GLN A 537 3.80 6.69 -1.05
CA GLN A 537 3.97 5.28 -0.68
C GLN A 537 4.72 5.12 0.65
N THR A 538 5.80 5.87 0.86
CA THR A 538 6.54 5.84 2.14
C THR A 538 5.64 6.14 3.34
N VAL A 539 4.72 7.10 3.21
CA VAL A 539 3.74 7.42 4.27
C VAL A 539 2.76 6.28 4.47
N PHE A 540 2.27 5.68 3.39
CA PHE A 540 1.23 4.65 3.41
C PHE A 540 1.75 3.28 3.92
N GLU A 541 3.02 2.96 3.76
CA GLU A 541 3.58 1.61 3.96
C GLU A 541 3.28 0.95 5.31
N ALA A 542 3.08 1.71 6.39
CA ALA A 542 2.72 1.11 7.68
C ALA A 542 1.35 0.42 7.67
N SER A 543 0.53 0.72 6.69
CA SER A 543 -0.80 0.14 6.52
C SER A 543 -0.97 -0.58 5.18
N ASP A 544 0.12 -0.78 4.44
CA ASP A 544 0.11 -1.58 3.21
C ASP A 544 0.15 -3.07 3.55
N GLY A 545 -0.89 -3.80 3.17
CA GLY A 545 -1.00 -5.25 3.41
C GLY A 545 0.18 -6.05 2.87
N ALA A 546 0.90 -5.55 1.85
CA ALA A 546 2.10 -6.18 1.31
C ALA A 546 3.26 -6.29 2.33
N ASN A 547 3.24 -5.51 3.41
CA ASN A 547 4.25 -5.55 4.46
C ASN A 547 3.96 -6.56 5.59
N PHE A 548 2.83 -7.29 5.52
CA PHE A 548 2.36 -8.21 6.57
C PHE A 548 2.23 -9.63 6.02
N ALA A 549 3.36 -10.34 5.95
CA ALA A 549 3.36 -11.73 5.56
C ALA A 549 2.69 -12.61 6.63
N ASN A 550 1.98 -13.65 6.18
CA ASN A 550 1.35 -14.67 7.02
C ASN A 550 1.42 -16.03 6.32
N ASP A 551 1.12 -17.12 7.04
CA ASP A 551 1.15 -18.49 6.52
C ASP A 551 -0.25 -19.16 6.47
N THR A 552 -1.31 -18.35 6.62
CA THR A 552 -2.71 -18.80 6.61
C THR A 552 -3.13 -19.30 5.22
N ASN A 553 -4.12 -20.22 5.12
CA ASN A 553 -4.74 -20.53 3.83
C ASN A 553 -5.28 -19.25 3.19
N PHE A 554 -4.90 -18.97 1.96
CA PHE A 554 -5.20 -17.68 1.33
C PHE A 554 -5.62 -17.84 -0.13
N LEU A 555 -6.83 -17.40 -0.46
CA LEU A 555 -7.32 -17.25 -1.83
C LEU A 555 -7.46 -15.77 -2.16
N ASN A 556 -6.81 -15.31 -3.22
CA ASN A 556 -6.99 -13.96 -3.75
C ASN A 556 -7.53 -14.00 -5.18
N TYR A 557 -8.38 -13.05 -5.53
CA TYR A 557 -8.80 -12.77 -6.91
C TYR A 557 -8.18 -11.46 -7.37
N THR A 558 -7.38 -11.53 -8.41
CA THR A 558 -6.82 -10.37 -9.13
C THR A 558 -7.45 -10.31 -10.51
N ASN A 559 -7.87 -9.14 -10.96
CA ASN A 559 -8.60 -8.99 -12.21
C ASN A 559 -7.85 -8.10 -13.20
N TYR A 560 -7.77 -8.53 -14.48
CA TYR A 560 -7.03 -7.81 -15.54
C TYR A 560 -7.58 -6.43 -15.87
N ASP A 561 -8.91 -6.34 -15.89
CA ASP A 561 -9.61 -5.12 -16.34
C ASP A 561 -10.11 -4.29 -15.15
N ASP A 562 -9.57 -4.56 -13.95
CA ASP A 562 -9.90 -3.82 -12.75
C ASP A 562 -9.34 -2.39 -12.84
N THR A 563 -10.24 -1.41 -12.81
CA THR A 563 -9.89 0.01 -12.88
C THR A 563 -9.76 0.67 -11.49
N CYS A 564 -10.07 -0.06 -10.43
CA CYS A 564 -9.99 0.41 -9.05
C CYS A 564 -8.71 -0.07 -8.37
N SER A 565 -8.62 -1.38 -8.18
CA SER A 565 -7.41 -2.07 -7.74
C SER A 565 -6.74 -2.65 -8.99
N VAL A 566 -5.95 -1.83 -9.68
CA VAL A 566 -5.36 -2.21 -10.97
C VAL A 566 -4.55 -3.51 -10.86
N VAL A 567 -4.43 -4.23 -11.97
CA VAL A 567 -3.80 -5.56 -11.97
C VAL A 567 -2.41 -5.56 -11.36
N GLU A 568 -1.63 -4.49 -11.55
CA GLU A 568 -0.28 -4.32 -11.01
C GLU A 568 -0.29 -4.35 -9.48
N THR A 569 -1.24 -3.66 -8.83
CA THR A 569 -1.36 -3.67 -7.36
C THR A 569 -1.81 -5.02 -6.82
N GLY A 570 -2.67 -5.74 -7.56
CA GLY A 570 -3.08 -7.11 -7.22
C GLY A 570 -1.96 -8.13 -7.35
N LEU A 571 -1.11 -8.01 -8.38
CA LEU A 571 0.08 -8.85 -8.56
C LEU A 571 1.13 -8.55 -7.47
N HIS A 572 1.36 -7.27 -7.17
CA HIS A 572 2.22 -6.85 -6.07
C HIS A 572 1.78 -7.48 -4.74
N PHE A 573 0.51 -7.35 -4.41
CA PHE A 573 -0.10 -7.97 -3.23
C PHE A 573 0.09 -9.48 -3.19
N SER A 574 -0.18 -10.15 -4.32
CA SER A 574 -0.07 -11.61 -4.42
C SER A 574 1.35 -12.11 -4.17
N ARG A 575 2.36 -11.45 -4.76
CA ARG A 575 3.78 -11.78 -4.54
C ARG A 575 4.19 -11.53 -3.09
N ALA A 576 3.85 -10.38 -2.53
CA ALA A 576 4.19 -10.04 -1.15
C ALA A 576 3.57 -10.99 -0.13
N GLN A 577 2.41 -11.59 -0.46
CA GLN A 577 1.75 -12.60 0.34
C GLN A 577 2.20 -14.04 0.01
N ASN A 578 3.23 -14.25 -0.80
CA ASN A 578 3.68 -15.58 -1.23
C ASN A 578 2.56 -16.44 -1.82
N LEU A 579 1.64 -15.83 -2.60
CA LEU A 579 0.57 -16.57 -3.26
C LEU A 579 1.08 -17.08 -4.62
N ALA A 580 0.88 -18.36 -4.89
CA ALA A 580 1.13 -18.90 -6.22
C ALA A 580 0.13 -18.29 -7.22
N ILE A 581 0.63 -17.62 -8.24
CA ILE A 581 -0.20 -16.89 -9.20
C ILE A 581 -0.62 -17.88 -10.31
N VAL A 582 -1.93 -18.11 -10.42
CA VAL A 582 -2.52 -18.99 -11.44
C VAL A 582 -3.18 -18.11 -12.51
N PRO A 583 -2.59 -17.97 -13.70
CA PRO A 583 -3.20 -17.26 -14.79
C PRO A 583 -4.38 -18.05 -15.36
N PHE A 584 -5.51 -17.38 -15.59
CA PHE A 584 -6.68 -18.02 -16.22
C PHE A 584 -6.48 -18.20 -17.73
N THR A 585 -5.94 -17.22 -18.41
CA THR A 585 -5.45 -17.28 -19.79
C THR A 585 -4.14 -16.53 -19.82
N ALA A 586 -3.06 -17.20 -20.13
CA ALA A 586 -1.73 -16.64 -20.07
C ALA A 586 -1.55 -15.42 -20.99
N PRO A 587 -1.50 -14.22 -20.45
CA PRO A 587 -0.72 -13.16 -21.09
C PRO A 587 0.62 -13.09 -20.39
N THR A 588 1.59 -13.23 -21.17
CA THR A 588 3.01 -13.26 -20.90
C THR A 588 3.61 -11.89 -20.53
N SER A 589 2.80 -10.86 -20.28
CA SER A 589 3.29 -9.48 -20.17
C SER A 589 3.39 -8.92 -18.75
N TYR A 590 3.07 -9.68 -17.72
CA TYR A 590 3.04 -9.18 -16.35
C TYR A 590 4.13 -9.76 -15.43
N GLY A 591 5.35 -9.65 -15.87
CA GLY A 591 6.50 -9.95 -15.01
C GLY A 591 7.23 -11.22 -15.37
N SER A 592 8.46 -11.30 -14.92
CA SER A 592 9.30 -12.48 -15.00
C SER A 592 8.73 -13.56 -14.09
N THR A 593 8.33 -14.68 -14.64
CA THR A 593 7.91 -15.87 -13.88
C THR A 593 8.98 -16.36 -12.90
N ALA A 594 10.23 -15.95 -13.08
CA ALA A 594 11.35 -16.28 -12.20
C ALA A 594 11.27 -15.56 -10.84
N LEU A 595 10.58 -14.42 -10.78
CA LEU A 595 10.36 -13.64 -9.55
C LEU A 595 8.96 -13.86 -8.94
N ASP A 596 8.09 -14.59 -9.63
CA ASP A 596 6.85 -15.08 -9.05
C ASP A 596 7.15 -16.26 -8.14
N ASN A 597 6.42 -16.42 -7.03
CA ASN A 597 6.68 -17.38 -5.96
C ASN A 597 6.58 -18.85 -6.40
N GLY A 598 7.52 -19.29 -7.24
CA GLY A 598 7.63 -20.66 -7.70
C GLY A 598 6.85 -20.99 -8.98
N SER A 599 6.84 -22.27 -9.37
CA SER A 599 6.10 -22.74 -10.56
C SER A 599 4.61 -22.51 -10.37
N VAL A 600 3.97 -21.96 -11.40
CA VAL A 600 2.50 -21.85 -11.46
C VAL A 600 1.87 -23.22 -11.25
N PRO A 601 1.11 -23.44 -10.16
CA PRO A 601 0.49 -24.74 -9.92
C PRO A 601 -0.63 -24.97 -10.91
N SER A 602 -0.79 -26.24 -11.32
CA SER A 602 -1.98 -26.63 -12.07
C SER A 602 -3.17 -26.76 -11.11
N LEU A 603 -4.35 -26.33 -11.55
CA LEU A 603 -5.58 -26.56 -10.80
C LEU A 603 -6.03 -28.04 -10.89
N PRO A 604 -6.60 -28.63 -9.84
CA PRO A 604 -6.88 -28.02 -8.53
C PRO A 604 -5.62 -27.85 -7.69
N VAL A 605 -5.61 -26.84 -6.79
CA VAL A 605 -4.50 -26.59 -5.86
C VAL A 605 -4.95 -26.86 -4.44
N GLN A 606 -4.15 -27.62 -3.69
CA GLN A 606 -4.33 -27.90 -2.27
C GLN A 606 -2.97 -28.03 -1.59
N GLY A 607 -2.77 -27.39 -0.44
CA GLY A 607 -1.58 -27.54 0.40
C GLY A 607 -0.25 -27.17 -0.28
N ASN A 608 -0.25 -26.25 -1.23
CA ASN A 608 0.90 -25.91 -2.05
C ASN A 608 2.02 -25.14 -1.30
N TYR A 609 1.76 -24.71 -0.08
CA TYR A 609 2.72 -23.94 0.72
C TYR A 609 2.72 -24.42 2.17
N GLY A 610 3.69 -25.25 2.57
CA GLY A 610 3.86 -25.70 3.97
C GLY A 610 2.63 -26.42 4.58
N GLY A 611 1.74 -26.98 3.75
CA GLY A 611 0.49 -27.60 4.18
C GLY A 611 -0.72 -26.69 4.09
N THR A 612 -0.55 -25.39 3.83
CA THR A 612 -1.64 -24.44 3.55
C THR A 612 -1.83 -24.22 2.06
N THR A 613 -3.02 -23.80 1.65
CA THR A 613 -3.32 -23.46 0.25
C THR A 613 -3.23 -21.96 0.06
N ARG A 614 -2.27 -21.50 -0.75
CA ARG A 614 -1.96 -20.09 -0.96
C ARG A 614 -1.92 -19.80 -2.46
N VAL A 615 -2.99 -19.17 -2.96
CA VAL A 615 -3.18 -18.98 -4.40
C VAL A 615 -3.79 -17.63 -4.71
N SER A 616 -3.32 -16.98 -5.74
CA SER A 616 -3.98 -15.87 -6.41
C SER A 616 -4.43 -16.29 -7.79
N ILE A 617 -5.72 -16.17 -8.07
CA ILE A 617 -6.30 -16.42 -9.38
C ILE A 617 -6.33 -15.12 -10.16
N LEU A 618 -5.65 -15.11 -11.30
CA LEU A 618 -5.62 -13.97 -12.20
C LEU A 618 -6.71 -14.14 -13.27
N LEU A 619 -7.80 -13.40 -13.13
CA LEU A 619 -9.01 -13.52 -13.93
C LEU A 619 -9.16 -12.39 -14.96
N PRO A 620 -9.72 -12.66 -16.15
CA PRO A 620 -10.27 -11.58 -16.97
C PRO A 620 -11.47 -10.94 -16.26
N GLY A 621 -11.68 -9.64 -16.47
CA GLY A 621 -12.84 -8.93 -15.92
C GLY A 621 -12.49 -7.80 -14.99
N GLY A 622 -13.54 -7.09 -14.55
CA GLY A 622 -13.43 -5.89 -13.74
C GLY A 622 -13.44 -6.15 -12.23
N HIS A 623 -13.55 -5.07 -11.48
CA HIS A 623 -13.43 -5.02 -10.02
C HIS A 623 -14.33 -6.00 -9.26
N PHE A 624 -15.55 -6.23 -9.75
CA PHE A 624 -16.55 -7.07 -9.10
C PHE A 624 -16.63 -8.49 -9.69
N ASN A 625 -15.60 -8.95 -10.39
CA ASN A 625 -15.61 -10.26 -11.06
C ASN A 625 -15.69 -11.44 -10.08
N TYR A 626 -15.26 -11.28 -8.82
CA TYR A 626 -15.42 -12.31 -7.78
C TYR A 626 -16.86 -12.80 -7.63
N MET A 627 -17.85 -11.93 -7.92
CA MET A 627 -19.28 -12.26 -7.85
C MET A 627 -19.68 -13.40 -8.77
N GLN A 628 -18.92 -13.65 -9.82
CA GLN A 628 -19.13 -14.76 -10.77
C GLN A 628 -18.39 -16.05 -10.35
N ASN A 629 -17.64 -16.00 -9.24
CA ASN A 629 -16.74 -17.05 -8.81
C ASN A 629 -17.01 -17.53 -7.36
N VAL A 630 -18.23 -17.28 -6.87
CA VAL A 630 -18.63 -17.63 -5.49
C VAL A 630 -18.54 -19.14 -5.23
N ASP A 631 -18.82 -19.97 -6.23
CA ASP A 631 -18.69 -21.42 -6.14
C ASP A 631 -17.24 -21.87 -5.89
N LYS A 632 -16.26 -21.14 -6.40
CA LYS A 632 -14.83 -21.41 -6.18
C LYS A 632 -14.39 -21.02 -4.77
N SER A 633 -14.85 -19.85 -4.30
CA SER A 633 -14.67 -19.44 -2.92
C SER A 633 -15.37 -20.37 -1.93
N THR A 634 -16.55 -20.89 -2.30
CA THR A 634 -17.27 -21.88 -1.52
C THR A 634 -16.49 -23.20 -1.41
N ALA A 635 -15.91 -23.67 -2.51
CA ALA A 635 -15.07 -24.87 -2.47
C ALA A 635 -13.82 -24.69 -1.59
N PHE A 636 -13.21 -23.50 -1.61
CA PHE A 636 -12.10 -23.15 -0.72
C PHE A 636 -12.56 -23.20 0.75
N GLN A 637 -13.65 -22.55 1.09
CA GLN A 637 -14.24 -22.53 2.43
C GLN A 637 -14.61 -23.93 2.93
N ASP A 638 -15.31 -24.71 2.10
CA ASP A 638 -15.78 -26.05 2.48
C ASP A 638 -14.60 -27.01 2.72
N GLY A 639 -13.58 -26.96 1.86
CA GLY A 639 -12.35 -27.73 2.04
C GLY A 639 -11.65 -27.35 3.35
N LEU A 640 -11.51 -26.04 3.61
CA LEU A 640 -10.90 -25.52 4.82
C LEU A 640 -11.61 -26.04 6.09
N PHE A 641 -12.92 -25.86 6.18
CA PHE A 641 -13.67 -26.22 7.38
C PHE A 641 -13.86 -27.74 7.55
N ALA A 642 -13.75 -28.51 6.46
CA ALA A 642 -13.83 -29.98 6.54
C ALA A 642 -12.50 -30.62 6.97
N THR A 643 -11.37 -30.13 6.48
CA THR A 643 -10.07 -30.82 6.59
C THR A 643 -8.94 -29.96 7.17
N GLY A 644 -9.16 -28.67 7.39
CA GLY A 644 -8.12 -27.69 7.76
C GLY A 644 -7.26 -27.21 6.59
N ILE A 645 -7.44 -27.80 5.38
CA ILE A 645 -6.70 -27.44 4.16
C ILE A 645 -7.69 -27.06 3.07
N ALA A 646 -7.62 -25.81 2.63
CA ALA A 646 -8.47 -25.31 1.57
C ALA A 646 -8.13 -25.91 0.20
N THR A 647 -9.10 -25.94 -0.71
CA THR A 647 -8.92 -26.40 -2.08
C THR A 647 -9.39 -25.35 -3.08
N VAL A 648 -8.53 -25.00 -4.03
CA VAL A 648 -8.89 -24.15 -5.17
C VAL A 648 -9.21 -25.08 -6.35
N PRO A 649 -10.49 -25.15 -6.80
CA PRO A 649 -10.91 -26.15 -7.81
C PRO A 649 -10.51 -25.75 -9.22
N VAL A 650 -10.64 -26.70 -10.15
CA VAL A 650 -10.57 -26.44 -11.61
C VAL A 650 -11.73 -25.53 -12.04
N GLY A 651 -11.49 -24.67 -13.06
CA GLY A 651 -12.54 -23.85 -13.69
C GLY A 651 -13.71 -24.66 -14.27
N PRO A 652 -14.70 -24.07 -14.95
CA PRO A 652 -14.62 -22.71 -15.49
C PRO A 652 -14.73 -21.61 -14.41
N TYR A 653 -14.10 -20.49 -14.68
CA TYR A 653 -14.25 -19.27 -13.89
C TYR A 653 -15.17 -18.30 -14.61
N GLY A 654 -16.03 -17.63 -13.87
CA GLY A 654 -16.98 -16.68 -14.41
C GLY A 654 -16.32 -15.36 -14.80
N TYR A 655 -17.01 -14.59 -15.64
CA TYR A 655 -16.56 -13.29 -16.11
C TYR A 655 -17.61 -12.20 -15.79
N SER A 656 -17.15 -11.05 -15.32
CA SER A 656 -17.91 -9.82 -15.22
C SER A 656 -17.03 -8.63 -15.57
N SER A 657 -17.51 -7.76 -16.45
CA SER A 657 -16.87 -6.48 -16.75
C SER A 657 -17.21 -5.37 -15.74
N ALA A 658 -17.99 -5.68 -14.70
CA ALA A 658 -18.41 -4.69 -13.73
C ALA A 658 -17.21 -4.10 -12.98
N ASN A 659 -17.07 -2.78 -13.08
CA ASN A 659 -16.01 -1.98 -12.50
C ASN A 659 -16.56 -0.91 -11.56
N CYS A 660 -15.67 -0.07 -11.03
CA CYS A 660 -16.08 1.02 -10.16
C CYS A 660 -16.99 2.02 -10.89
N PRO A 661 -18.07 2.48 -10.27
CA PRO A 661 -18.95 3.49 -10.85
C PRO A 661 -18.23 4.80 -11.14
N GLY A 662 -18.49 5.41 -12.28
CA GLY A 662 -17.95 6.71 -12.68
C GLY A 662 -16.74 6.66 -13.60
N ASP A 663 -16.30 5.46 -14.01
CA ASP A 663 -15.21 5.29 -14.96
C ASP A 663 -15.65 5.72 -16.37
N ARG A 664 -15.40 6.97 -16.71
CA ARG A 664 -15.44 7.46 -18.09
C ARG A 664 -13.98 7.68 -18.51
N TYR A 665 -13.35 6.66 -19.07
CA TYR A 665 -12.04 6.79 -19.71
C TYR A 665 -11.98 5.96 -20.97
N ASP A 666 -11.93 6.67 -22.09
CA ASP A 666 -11.77 6.11 -23.45
C ASP A 666 -10.31 5.79 -23.81
N ASP A 667 -9.37 5.98 -22.88
CA ASP A 667 -7.95 5.75 -23.11
C ASP A 667 -7.47 4.53 -22.31
N PRO A 668 -7.05 3.44 -22.97
CA PRO A 668 -6.49 2.30 -22.24
C PRO A 668 -5.24 2.75 -21.46
N PRO A 669 -5.04 2.27 -20.24
CA PRO A 669 -3.84 2.60 -19.48
C PRO A 669 -2.62 2.21 -20.30
N ARG A 670 -1.66 3.15 -20.46
CA ARG A 670 -0.37 2.83 -21.07
C ARG A 670 0.35 1.90 -20.13
N ARG A 671 0.35 0.62 -20.47
CA ARG A 671 1.01 -0.43 -19.72
C ARG A 671 2.51 -0.27 -19.95
N PHE A 672 3.28 -0.11 -18.87
CA PHE A 672 4.70 -0.35 -18.96
C PHE A 672 4.89 -1.85 -19.19
N GLY A 673 5.61 -2.20 -20.27
CA GLY A 673 6.11 -3.56 -20.43
C GLY A 673 7.23 -3.77 -19.38
N ILE A 674 6.91 -4.29 -18.21
CA ILE A 674 7.87 -4.86 -17.27
C ILE A 674 7.99 -6.35 -17.58
#